data_3d261f3e7376fa474223b1b125b3c2ba
#
_entry.id   3d261f3e7376fa474223b1b125b3c2ba
#
_cell.length_a   1.000
_cell.length_b   1.000
_cell.length_c   1.000
_cell.angle_alpha   90.00
_cell.angle_beta   90.00
_cell.angle_gamma   90.00
#
_symmetry.space_group_name_H-M   'P 1'
#
loop_
_entity.id
_entity.type
_entity.pdbx_description
1 polymer ?
#
loop_
_entity_poly.entity_id
_entity_poly.type
_entity_poly.pdbx_seq_one_letter_code
_entity_poly.pdbx_strand_id
1 'polypeptide(L)'
;MKLVMPKTDRSVSILPVWSTWIGQVRKSVFGSFQAILTAALLTLEITTARAEFKAGAAIVDVTPTKLPVFVNGGFLNRSLDKVKTRINVRAIVLEDGKSQIAIVVVDSCMMGRPLLDEVKALAAKRTSIATDRILISATHSHSAPASMSCLGGEADPAYVPVLREKLVEAIATAQANLEPARIGFSKGDARDFTASRQWILRPDRLEEDPFGNKSARANMHVGANWEAVTGEAGPEDPELSLISIQARDGRPLAVMGNFSMHYYGDDDISADYFGLFAEGLKARIAPEVASGKPAFVGIMSHGCSGDIWRVDYRVPEKDRPKPNINEYTNGLLDIAMKAYANVKYDDNLTITMAEKRMTLKYRVPDKQRLEWAQRIVTEMAGRVPKTRTEVYALEQIHLHERQQTEIVLQALRIGDIGIATTPTETYAITGLKIKSASPLTQTMVIELANGGDGYIPPPEMHAWGGYNTWPARSAGLEIMAEPKITQAAIALLENVSGAPRRPWMIDAGSVTKAIIDLDPVAYWRLNEFIGPVAADATKHHHDATYEGGVAFYLEGPHSAKFCTNEVNRAPHFVGGRLCSSMTGLGENYSVSMWIWNGMPNDGRDFSGWFYSRDHNHGLSTDGEHLGVGGRSVHTGRLVFQAGSGSVAGKSEVPRWTWQHVLLIRDRDTARVYLNGILEIETKPARSSRTSMFFGGRSDNESNWEGRIDEIAVFNRQLRKAEIARLGAK
;
A
#
# COMPACT_ATOMS: atom_id res chain seq x y z
N MET A 1 -32.48 -37.60 21.28
CA MET A 1 -32.23 -38.96 21.72
C MET A 1 -31.04 -38.93 22.67
N LYS A 2 -31.34 -39.23 23.93
CA LYS A 2 -30.39 -39.27 25.05
C LYS A 2 -29.47 -40.50 24.91
N LEU A 3 -28.24 -40.43 25.43
CA LEU A 3 -27.58 -41.33 26.39
C LEU A 3 -26.09 -40.92 26.45
N VAL A 4 -25.59 -40.40 27.53
CA VAL A 4 -25.23 -40.91 28.87
C VAL A 4 -23.76 -41.39 28.93
N MET A 5 -23.01 -40.67 29.77
CA MET A 5 -21.66 -41.03 30.30
C MET A 5 -21.70 -42.26 31.19
N PRO A 6 -20.57 -42.84 31.58
CA PRO A 6 -20.22 -42.67 32.98
C PRO A 6 -18.75 -42.34 33.30
N LYS A 7 -18.63 -41.70 34.46
CA LYS A 7 -17.44 -41.51 35.29
C LYS A 7 -17.13 -42.81 36.06
N THR A 8 -15.87 -43.06 36.41
CA THR A 8 -15.50 -43.48 37.77
C THR A 8 -14.04 -43.13 38.12
N ASP A 9 -13.96 -42.56 39.24
CA ASP A 9 -12.92 -42.25 40.20
C ASP A 9 -12.16 -43.42 40.73
N ARG A 10 -10.88 -43.25 41.14
CA ARG A 10 -10.36 -43.37 42.52
C ARG A 10 -8.86 -43.29 42.64
N SER A 11 -8.49 -42.36 43.46
CA SER A 11 -7.25 -42.20 44.20
C SER A 11 -6.78 -43.44 45.00
N VAL A 12 -5.50 -43.54 45.33
CA VAL A 12 -4.95 -43.71 46.71
C VAL A 12 -3.44 -43.54 46.69
N SER A 13 -2.96 -42.70 47.57
CA SER A 13 -1.63 -42.44 48.10
C SER A 13 -0.97 -43.64 48.82
N ILE A 14 0.34 -43.65 49.01
CA ILE A 14 1.05 -43.70 50.32
C ILE A 14 2.58 -43.86 50.09
N LEU A 15 3.37 -42.96 50.68
CA LEU A 15 4.74 -43.07 51.14
C LEU A 15 4.74 -43.91 52.46
N PRO A 16 5.83 -44.30 53.17
CA PRO A 16 7.25 -43.83 53.11
C PRO A 16 8.35 -44.87 53.53
N VAL A 17 9.54 -44.35 53.80
CA VAL A 17 10.49 -44.66 54.94
C VAL A 17 11.74 -45.47 54.65
N TRP A 18 12.87 -44.82 54.76
CA TRP A 18 14.14 -44.99 55.46
C TRP A 18 14.84 -46.37 55.57
N SER A 19 16.10 -46.41 55.22
CA SER A 19 17.22 -46.55 56.22
C SER A 19 18.59 -46.65 55.56
N THR A 20 19.43 -45.73 55.95
CA THR A 20 20.87 -45.79 56.26
C THR A 20 21.53 -47.15 56.32
N TRP A 21 22.77 -47.32 55.81
CA TRP A 21 23.97 -47.57 56.59
C TRP A 21 25.28 -47.44 55.78
N ILE A 22 26.22 -46.84 56.39
CA ILE A 22 27.62 -46.54 56.35
C ILE A 22 28.51 -47.79 55.96
N GLY A 23 29.56 -47.57 55.18
CA GLY A 23 30.63 -48.47 54.96
C GLY A 23 31.82 -47.85 54.23
N GLN A 24 32.83 -47.52 54.99
CA GLN A 24 34.06 -46.82 54.68
C GLN A 24 35.04 -47.52 53.72
N VAL A 25 35.72 -46.71 52.91
CA VAL A 25 37.17 -46.61 52.67
C VAL A 25 37.94 -47.79 52.03
N ARG A 26 38.49 -47.61 50.84
CA ARG A 26 39.91 -47.52 50.50
C ARG A 26 40.22 -47.67 49.00
N LYS A 27 41.04 -46.74 48.56
CA LYS A 27 42.07 -46.84 47.50
C LYS A 27 41.56 -47.11 46.06
N SER A 28 41.88 -46.32 45.07
CA SER A 28 43.24 -45.94 44.70
C SER A 28 43.29 -44.96 43.53
N VAL A 29 44.37 -44.33 43.39
CA VAL A 29 44.81 -43.23 42.47
C VAL A 29 44.78 -43.54 40.98
N PHE A 30 43.92 -44.37 40.47
CA PHE A 30 43.85 -44.68 39.03
C PHE A 30 42.55 -44.18 38.33
N GLY A 31 41.63 -43.51 39.05
CA GLY A 31 40.36 -42.98 38.49
C GLY A 31 40.46 -41.57 37.95
N SER A 32 41.52 -40.82 38.26
CA SER A 32 41.58 -39.37 37.96
C SER A 32 42.07 -39.04 36.55
N PHE A 33 42.69 -39.93 35.82
CA PHE A 33 43.15 -39.68 34.45
C PHE A 33 42.11 -40.00 33.37
N GLN A 34 41.18 -40.90 33.59
CA GLN A 34 40.15 -41.26 32.67
C GLN A 34 38.96 -40.24 32.70
N ALA A 35 38.68 -39.66 33.88
CA ALA A 35 37.64 -38.64 34.04
C ALA A 35 38.03 -37.28 33.40
N ILE A 36 39.33 -36.95 33.38
CA ILE A 36 39.83 -35.71 32.76
C ILE A 36 39.91 -35.88 31.23
N LEU A 37 40.16 -37.04 30.68
CA LEU A 37 40.12 -37.28 29.24
C LEU A 37 38.69 -37.35 28.69
N THR A 38 37.70 -37.80 29.47
CA THR A 38 36.28 -37.83 29.08
C THR A 38 35.63 -36.45 29.22
N ALA A 39 36.06 -35.64 30.19
CA ALA A 39 35.62 -34.24 30.31
C ALA A 39 36.26 -33.32 29.24
N ALA A 40 37.48 -33.59 28.80
CA ALA A 40 38.11 -32.86 27.69
C ALA A 40 37.60 -33.27 26.30
N LEU A 41 36.93 -34.42 26.16
CA LEU A 41 36.26 -34.87 24.94
C LEU A 41 34.77 -34.45 24.86
N LEU A 42 34.18 -33.96 25.96
CA LEU A 42 32.79 -33.46 26.02
C LEU A 42 32.67 -31.95 25.91
N THR A 43 33.78 -31.23 25.81
CA THR A 43 33.82 -29.80 25.50
C THR A 43 34.38 -29.50 24.10
N LEU A 44 34.42 -30.47 23.19
CA LEU A 44 34.32 -30.13 21.79
C LEU A 44 32.85 -29.71 21.58
N GLU A 45 32.53 -28.47 21.90
CA GLU A 45 31.44 -27.80 21.23
C GLU A 45 31.68 -28.03 19.75
N ILE A 46 30.87 -28.90 19.14
CA ILE A 46 30.65 -28.90 17.72
C ILE A 46 29.99 -27.52 17.48
N THR A 47 30.80 -26.47 17.41
CA THR A 47 30.44 -25.31 16.63
C THR A 47 30.24 -25.91 15.24
N THR A 48 29.03 -26.35 14.95
CA THR A 48 28.61 -26.52 13.56
C THR A 48 28.93 -25.19 12.93
N ALA A 49 30.06 -25.12 12.24
CA ALA A 49 30.42 -23.92 11.47
C ALA A 49 29.23 -23.64 10.60
N ARG A 50 28.43 -22.63 10.99
CA ARG A 50 27.30 -22.18 10.19
C ARG A 50 27.90 -21.81 8.85
N ALA A 51 27.31 -22.32 7.78
CA ALA A 51 27.81 -22.02 6.44
C ALA A 51 27.84 -20.51 6.25
N GLU A 52 28.91 -20.02 5.69
CA GLU A 52 29.17 -18.60 5.47
C GLU A 52 28.15 -18.01 4.51
N PHE A 53 27.58 -16.86 4.85
CA PHE A 53 26.72 -16.11 3.94
C PHE A 53 27.53 -15.57 2.76
N LYS A 54 27.03 -15.81 1.54
CA LYS A 54 27.64 -15.35 0.30
C LYS A 54 26.64 -14.57 -0.54
N ALA A 55 27.16 -13.64 -1.31
CA ALA A 55 26.38 -12.91 -2.29
C ALA A 55 27.20 -12.70 -3.58
N GLY A 56 26.49 -12.68 -4.71
CA GLY A 56 27.07 -12.33 -5.98
C GLY A 56 26.08 -11.48 -6.77
N ALA A 57 26.56 -10.55 -7.56
CA ALA A 57 25.75 -9.67 -8.37
C ALA A 57 26.24 -9.60 -9.81
N ALA A 58 25.35 -9.31 -10.75
CA ALA A 58 25.65 -9.14 -12.16
C ALA A 58 24.73 -8.12 -12.82
N ILE A 59 25.26 -7.46 -13.85
CA ILE A 59 24.50 -6.62 -14.78
C ILE A 59 24.72 -7.14 -16.19
N VAL A 60 23.63 -7.29 -16.96
CA VAL A 60 23.67 -7.75 -18.34
C VAL A 60 22.90 -6.78 -19.22
N ASP A 61 23.56 -6.26 -20.27
CA ASP A 61 22.97 -5.36 -21.24
C ASP A 61 21.98 -6.12 -22.14
N VAL A 62 20.75 -5.64 -22.19
CA VAL A 62 19.65 -6.15 -23.04
C VAL A 62 19.11 -5.06 -23.96
N THR A 63 19.87 -4.00 -24.19
CA THR A 63 19.52 -2.95 -25.15
C THR A 63 19.26 -3.56 -26.51
N PRO A 64 18.15 -3.25 -27.21
CA PRO A 64 17.85 -3.81 -28.51
C PRO A 64 18.90 -3.40 -29.52
N THR A 65 19.39 -4.35 -30.31
CA THR A 65 20.33 -4.12 -31.39
C THR A 65 19.66 -3.93 -32.75
N LYS A 66 18.37 -4.29 -32.84
CA LYS A 66 17.53 -4.06 -34.02
C LYS A 66 16.48 -3.01 -33.67
N LEU A 67 16.43 -1.97 -34.49
CA LEU A 67 15.49 -0.86 -34.34
C LEU A 67 14.69 -0.68 -35.64
N PRO A 68 13.46 -0.14 -35.60
CA PRO A 68 12.74 0.25 -34.40
C PRO A 68 12.27 -0.95 -33.58
N VAL A 69 11.95 -0.73 -32.28
CA VAL A 69 11.40 -1.73 -31.36
C VAL A 69 10.09 -1.24 -30.77
N PHE A 70 9.13 -2.14 -30.52
CA PHE A 70 7.90 -1.80 -29.83
C PHE A 70 8.14 -1.48 -28.36
N VAL A 71 7.40 -0.51 -27.81
CA VAL A 71 7.41 -0.14 -26.39
C VAL A 71 6.00 -0.14 -25.81
N ASN A 72 5.89 -0.45 -24.51
CA ASN A 72 4.63 -0.52 -23.77
C ASN A 72 4.33 0.77 -22.98
N GLY A 73 3.19 0.75 -22.26
CA GLY A 73 2.77 1.78 -21.32
C GLY A 73 1.74 2.76 -21.87
N GLY A 74 1.39 2.68 -23.16
CA GLY A 74 0.34 3.47 -23.81
C GLY A 74 -0.90 2.66 -24.20
N PHE A 75 -1.99 3.37 -24.59
CA PHE A 75 -3.20 2.73 -25.13
C PHE A 75 -3.00 2.11 -26.51
N LEU A 76 -2.14 2.71 -27.31
CA LEU A 76 -1.89 2.29 -28.70
C LEU A 76 -0.47 1.77 -28.83
N ASN A 77 -0.27 0.92 -29.84
CA ASN A 77 1.05 0.45 -30.18
C ASN A 77 1.99 1.60 -30.56
N ARG A 78 3.19 1.59 -30.04
CA ARG A 78 4.22 2.61 -30.27
C ARG A 78 5.56 1.92 -30.51
N SER A 79 6.37 2.47 -31.40
CA SER A 79 7.75 2.03 -31.63
C SER A 79 8.73 3.18 -31.47
N LEU A 80 9.95 2.86 -31.02
CA LEU A 80 11.06 3.79 -30.88
C LEU A 80 12.28 3.26 -31.63
N ASP A 81 13.07 4.18 -32.21
CA ASP A 81 14.23 3.87 -33.08
C ASP A 81 15.55 4.46 -32.57
N LYS A 82 15.52 5.10 -31.40
CA LYS A 82 16.68 5.74 -30.80
C LYS A 82 16.86 5.31 -29.35
N VAL A 83 18.10 4.99 -28.97
CA VAL A 83 18.50 4.61 -27.64
C VAL A 83 19.08 5.82 -26.90
N LYS A 84 18.51 6.20 -25.77
CA LYS A 84 19.03 7.26 -24.90
C LYS A 84 19.85 6.70 -23.74
N THR A 85 19.35 5.65 -23.08
CA THR A 85 20.08 4.94 -22.04
C THR A 85 20.03 3.43 -22.28
N ARG A 86 21.02 2.70 -21.75
CA ARG A 86 21.03 1.23 -21.85
C ARG A 86 19.89 0.62 -21.06
N ILE A 87 19.39 -0.50 -21.56
CA ILE A 87 18.40 -1.35 -20.93
C ILE A 87 19.13 -2.55 -20.32
N ASN A 88 18.95 -2.79 -19.02
CA ASN A 88 19.72 -3.80 -18.31
C ASN A 88 18.85 -4.80 -17.56
N VAL A 89 19.37 -5.99 -17.40
CA VAL A 89 18.98 -6.97 -16.37
C VAL A 89 20.01 -6.89 -15.24
N ARG A 90 19.54 -6.71 -14.02
CA ARG A 90 20.38 -6.68 -12.82
C ARG A 90 19.97 -7.82 -11.91
N ALA A 91 20.93 -8.67 -11.54
CA ALA A 91 20.69 -9.87 -10.75
C ALA A 91 21.54 -9.88 -9.48
N ILE A 92 20.97 -10.37 -8.39
CA ILE A 92 21.66 -10.70 -7.13
C ILE A 92 21.35 -12.17 -6.83
N VAL A 93 22.39 -12.94 -6.47
CA VAL A 93 22.23 -14.27 -5.90
C VAL A 93 22.75 -14.27 -4.47
N LEU A 94 21.99 -14.83 -3.56
CA LEU A 94 22.30 -14.95 -2.13
C LEU A 94 22.36 -16.43 -1.74
N GLU A 95 23.30 -16.79 -0.85
CA GLU A 95 23.52 -18.15 -0.36
C GLU A 95 23.81 -18.13 1.14
N ASP A 96 23.17 -19.02 1.93
CA ASP A 96 23.43 -19.22 3.36
C ASP A 96 24.00 -20.64 3.65
N GLY A 97 24.44 -21.34 2.61
CA GLY A 97 24.92 -22.71 2.67
C GLY A 97 23.85 -23.79 2.74
N LYS A 98 22.57 -23.40 2.87
CA LYS A 98 21.42 -24.30 2.80
C LYS A 98 20.52 -23.99 1.63
N SER A 99 20.42 -22.72 1.27
CA SER A 99 19.55 -22.20 0.24
C SER A 99 20.29 -21.22 -0.65
N GLN A 100 19.96 -21.22 -1.93
CA GLN A 100 20.30 -20.16 -2.86
C GLN A 100 19.01 -19.51 -3.37
N ILE A 101 19.00 -18.19 -3.45
CA ILE A 101 17.91 -17.41 -4.07
C ILE A 101 18.48 -16.42 -5.09
N ALA A 102 17.70 -16.12 -6.13
CA ALA A 102 18.02 -15.09 -7.09
C ALA A 102 16.94 -14.00 -7.05
N ILE A 103 17.37 -12.72 -7.04
CA ILE A 103 16.54 -11.53 -7.18
C ILE A 103 16.97 -10.83 -8.44
N VAL A 104 16.06 -10.64 -9.40
CA VAL A 104 16.33 -10.07 -10.71
C VAL A 104 15.38 -8.90 -10.96
N VAL A 105 15.97 -7.76 -11.34
CA VAL A 105 15.22 -6.55 -11.73
C VAL A 105 15.57 -6.18 -13.14
N VAL A 106 14.56 -5.95 -13.98
CA VAL A 106 14.69 -5.72 -15.41
C VAL A 106 14.16 -4.34 -15.76
N ASP A 107 14.93 -3.58 -16.54
CA ASP A 107 14.44 -2.35 -17.16
C ASP A 107 13.41 -2.70 -18.24
N SER A 108 12.16 -2.87 -17.84
CA SER A 108 11.02 -3.23 -18.68
C SER A 108 9.75 -2.60 -18.12
N CYS A 109 8.75 -2.37 -18.96
CA CYS A 109 7.45 -1.90 -18.49
C CYS A 109 6.76 -3.00 -17.65
N MET A 110 6.60 -4.18 -18.21
CA MET A 110 6.00 -5.36 -17.57
C MET A 110 6.40 -6.63 -18.34
N MET A 111 6.35 -7.77 -17.68
CA MET A 111 6.69 -9.06 -18.27
C MET A 111 5.62 -10.09 -17.94
N GLY A 112 5.19 -10.87 -18.94
CA GLY A 112 4.17 -11.89 -18.75
C GLY A 112 4.70 -13.13 -18.03
N ARG A 113 3.90 -13.69 -17.13
CA ARG A 113 4.23 -14.92 -16.38
C ARG A 113 4.76 -16.07 -17.25
N PRO A 114 4.19 -16.41 -18.44
CA PRO A 114 4.72 -17.51 -19.27
C PRO A 114 6.19 -17.35 -19.62
N LEU A 115 6.63 -16.14 -20.01
CA LEU A 115 8.05 -15.83 -20.27
C LEU A 115 8.89 -16.06 -19.02
N LEU A 116 8.41 -15.58 -17.86
CA LEU A 116 9.16 -15.67 -16.60
C LEU A 116 9.25 -17.11 -16.09
N ASP A 117 8.20 -17.92 -16.24
CA ASP A 117 8.22 -19.35 -15.91
C ASP A 117 9.23 -20.11 -16.79
N GLU A 118 9.30 -19.79 -18.09
CA GLU A 118 10.30 -20.35 -19.00
C GLU A 118 11.72 -19.97 -18.60
N VAL A 119 11.97 -18.69 -18.30
CA VAL A 119 13.28 -18.20 -17.84
C VAL A 119 13.70 -18.91 -16.55
N LYS A 120 12.82 -19.03 -15.55
CA LYS A 120 13.10 -19.74 -14.30
C LYS A 120 13.45 -21.20 -14.53
N ALA A 121 12.73 -21.88 -15.43
CA ALA A 121 13.02 -23.28 -15.78
C ALA A 121 14.39 -23.45 -16.46
N LEU A 122 14.76 -22.53 -17.35
CA LEU A 122 16.07 -22.51 -18.03
C LEU A 122 17.20 -22.16 -17.03
N ALA A 123 17.00 -21.16 -16.19
CA ALA A 123 17.94 -20.75 -15.16
C ALA A 123 18.20 -21.88 -14.15
N ALA A 124 17.14 -22.57 -13.70
CA ALA A 124 17.26 -23.71 -12.78
C ALA A 124 18.10 -24.85 -13.37
N LYS A 125 17.99 -25.12 -14.66
CA LYS A 125 18.85 -26.10 -15.35
C LYS A 125 20.32 -25.69 -15.41
N ARG A 126 20.61 -24.37 -15.51
CA ARG A 126 21.96 -23.84 -15.64
C ARG A 126 22.66 -23.60 -14.31
N THR A 127 21.90 -23.27 -13.26
CA THR A 127 22.42 -22.81 -11.96
C THR A 127 22.10 -23.76 -10.79
N SER A 128 21.18 -24.70 -10.98
CA SER A 128 20.59 -25.53 -9.90
C SER A 128 19.82 -24.76 -8.84
N ILE A 129 19.56 -23.44 -9.04
CA ILE A 129 18.63 -22.67 -8.21
C ILE A 129 17.21 -23.10 -8.58
N ALA A 130 16.42 -23.57 -7.61
CA ALA A 130 15.05 -24.02 -7.86
C ALA A 130 14.16 -22.88 -8.40
N THR A 131 13.18 -23.19 -9.24
CA THR A 131 12.33 -22.19 -9.91
C THR A 131 11.55 -21.32 -8.93
N ASP A 132 11.11 -21.87 -7.81
CA ASP A 132 10.43 -21.16 -6.71
C ASP A 132 11.37 -20.32 -5.83
N ARG A 133 12.67 -20.34 -6.13
CA ARG A 133 13.75 -19.53 -5.49
C ARG A 133 14.27 -18.42 -6.38
N ILE A 134 13.59 -18.13 -7.48
CA ILE A 134 13.94 -17.07 -8.43
C ILE A 134 12.81 -16.06 -8.46
N LEU A 135 13.12 -14.82 -8.07
CA LEU A 135 12.25 -13.65 -8.19
C LEU A 135 12.69 -12.84 -9.40
N ILE A 136 11.77 -12.50 -10.30
CA ILE A 136 12.05 -11.63 -11.45
C ILE A 136 10.97 -10.54 -11.49
N SER A 137 11.39 -9.25 -11.48
CA SER A 137 10.49 -8.10 -11.54
C SER A 137 10.87 -7.10 -12.62
N ALA A 138 9.90 -6.32 -13.07
CA ALA A 138 10.09 -5.18 -13.96
C ALA A 138 10.23 -3.87 -13.17
N THR A 139 10.91 -2.89 -13.75
CA THR A 139 11.01 -1.52 -13.21
C THR A 139 9.79 -0.65 -13.55
N HIS A 140 8.99 -1.05 -14.54
CA HIS A 140 7.89 -0.30 -15.13
C HIS A 140 8.30 0.88 -16.02
N SER A 141 9.48 0.85 -16.64
CA SER A 141 9.87 1.87 -17.64
C SER A 141 8.97 1.80 -18.88
N HIS A 142 8.22 2.89 -19.16
CA HIS A 142 7.34 3.01 -20.33
C HIS A 142 8.09 3.30 -21.63
N SER A 143 9.42 3.43 -21.60
CA SER A 143 10.30 3.63 -22.72
C SER A 143 11.22 2.45 -22.98
N ALA A 144 11.02 1.33 -22.27
CA ALA A 144 11.76 0.09 -22.50
C ALA A 144 11.07 -0.77 -23.57
N PRO A 145 11.81 -1.68 -24.24
CA PRO A 145 11.26 -2.59 -25.23
C PRO A 145 10.13 -3.47 -24.67
N ALA A 146 9.08 -3.65 -25.45
CA ALA A 146 7.89 -4.39 -25.05
C ALA A 146 8.14 -5.89 -25.00
N SER A 147 7.98 -6.52 -23.83
CA SER A 147 8.10 -7.97 -23.65
C SER A 147 6.76 -8.68 -23.39
N MET A 148 5.66 -7.91 -23.32
CA MET A 148 4.31 -8.42 -23.11
C MET A 148 3.30 -7.56 -23.87
N SER A 149 2.29 -8.19 -24.49
CA SER A 149 1.16 -7.49 -25.12
C SER A 149 0.13 -7.06 -24.06
N CYS A 150 -0.25 -5.78 -24.08
CA CYS A 150 -1.27 -5.22 -23.20
C CYS A 150 -1.95 -4.02 -23.88
N LEU A 151 -3.27 -3.91 -23.76
CA LEU A 151 -4.07 -2.91 -24.45
C LEU A 151 -3.83 -2.97 -25.98
N GLY A 152 -3.59 -1.83 -26.65
CA GLY A 152 -3.24 -1.82 -28.06
C GLY A 152 -1.76 -2.04 -28.36
N GLY A 153 -0.90 -2.19 -27.33
CA GLY A 153 0.52 -2.48 -27.48
C GLY A 153 0.83 -3.97 -27.64
N GLU A 154 1.79 -4.30 -28.47
CA GLU A 154 2.23 -5.68 -28.71
C GLU A 154 3.65 -5.92 -28.17
N ALA A 155 3.91 -7.16 -27.74
CA ALA A 155 5.27 -7.60 -27.43
C ALA A 155 6.13 -7.59 -28.70
N ASP A 156 7.38 -7.14 -28.60
CA ASP A 156 8.28 -7.17 -29.74
C ASP A 156 8.80 -8.60 -29.97
N PRO A 157 8.46 -9.23 -31.11
CA PRO A 157 8.78 -10.64 -31.34
C PRO A 157 10.30 -10.89 -31.54
N ALA A 158 11.06 -9.87 -31.91
CA ALA A 158 12.51 -10.00 -32.08
C ALA A 158 13.25 -9.79 -30.74
N TYR A 159 12.69 -8.99 -29.84
CA TYR A 159 13.29 -8.66 -28.55
C TYR A 159 13.07 -9.74 -27.48
N VAL A 160 11.86 -10.30 -27.40
CA VAL A 160 11.50 -11.28 -26.34
C VAL A 160 12.46 -12.47 -26.25
N PRO A 161 12.90 -13.13 -27.35
CA PRO A 161 13.89 -14.20 -27.27
C PRO A 161 15.24 -13.75 -26.71
N VAL A 162 15.70 -12.55 -27.08
CA VAL A 162 16.95 -11.98 -26.56
C VAL A 162 16.85 -11.72 -25.07
N LEU A 163 15.77 -11.11 -24.61
CA LEU A 163 15.52 -10.86 -23.20
C LEU A 163 15.52 -12.16 -22.38
N ARG A 164 14.87 -13.22 -22.89
CA ARG A 164 14.84 -14.53 -22.24
C ARG A 164 16.23 -15.08 -21.96
N GLU A 165 17.09 -15.13 -22.99
CA GLU A 165 18.47 -15.67 -22.87
C GLU A 165 19.31 -14.80 -21.91
N LYS A 166 19.16 -13.49 -21.99
CA LYS A 166 19.90 -12.54 -21.16
C LYS A 166 19.50 -12.57 -19.68
N LEU A 167 18.24 -12.87 -19.37
CA LEU A 167 17.76 -13.13 -18.01
C LEU A 167 18.45 -14.36 -17.41
N VAL A 168 18.54 -15.45 -18.16
CA VAL A 168 19.25 -16.68 -17.74
C VAL A 168 20.75 -16.40 -17.56
N GLU A 169 21.35 -15.65 -18.46
CA GLU A 169 22.76 -15.23 -18.38
C GLU A 169 23.03 -14.43 -17.09
N ALA A 170 22.18 -13.45 -16.77
CA ALA A 170 22.34 -12.61 -15.58
C ALA A 170 22.30 -13.42 -14.28
N ILE A 171 21.34 -14.36 -14.14
CA ILE A 171 21.24 -15.23 -12.97
C ILE A 171 22.49 -16.10 -12.84
N ALA A 172 22.94 -16.73 -13.93
CA ALA A 172 24.12 -17.60 -13.91
C ALA A 172 25.40 -16.81 -13.61
N THR A 173 25.54 -15.60 -14.14
CA THR A 173 26.70 -14.73 -13.87
C THR A 173 26.71 -14.26 -12.42
N ALA A 174 25.55 -13.87 -11.87
CA ALA A 174 25.45 -13.49 -10.46
C ALA A 174 25.80 -14.66 -9.53
N GLN A 175 25.38 -15.88 -9.87
CA GLN A 175 25.77 -17.08 -9.12
C GLN A 175 27.28 -17.34 -9.21
N ALA A 176 27.88 -17.20 -10.38
CA ALA A 176 29.33 -17.40 -10.53
C ALA A 176 30.18 -16.37 -9.75
N ASN A 177 29.58 -15.20 -9.45
CA ASN A 177 30.20 -14.12 -8.68
C ASN A 177 30.02 -14.25 -7.17
N LEU A 178 29.47 -15.38 -6.65
CA LEU A 178 29.28 -15.59 -5.21
C LEU A 178 30.59 -15.51 -4.45
N GLU A 179 30.67 -14.64 -3.47
CA GLU A 179 31.77 -14.49 -2.53
C GLU A 179 31.26 -14.22 -1.11
N PRO A 180 32.07 -14.46 -0.06
CA PRO A 180 31.68 -14.16 1.33
C PRO A 180 31.23 -12.70 1.48
N ALA A 181 30.06 -12.52 2.09
CA ALA A 181 29.39 -11.23 2.11
C ALA A 181 28.69 -10.93 3.44
N ARG A 182 28.23 -9.70 3.57
CA ARG A 182 27.32 -9.20 4.61
C ARG A 182 26.26 -8.33 3.98
N ILE A 183 25.09 -8.28 4.59
CA ILE A 183 23.93 -7.55 4.09
C ILE A 183 23.32 -6.70 5.19
N GLY A 184 22.72 -5.56 4.82
CA GLY A 184 22.02 -4.70 5.75
C GLY A 184 20.90 -3.93 5.06
N PHE A 185 20.04 -3.35 5.88
CA PHE A 185 18.86 -2.59 5.47
C PHE A 185 18.90 -1.18 6.06
N SER A 186 18.38 -0.23 5.31
CA SER A 186 18.05 1.11 5.79
C SER A 186 16.91 1.70 4.98
N LYS A 187 16.41 2.86 5.39
CA LYS A 187 15.35 3.56 4.69
C LYS A 187 15.50 5.07 4.78
N GLY A 188 14.95 5.77 3.80
CA GLY A 188 14.85 7.23 3.74
C GLY A 188 13.41 7.67 3.49
N ASP A 189 13.08 8.90 3.87
CA ASP A 189 11.81 9.54 3.58
C ASP A 189 11.93 10.35 2.28
N ALA A 190 11.18 9.95 1.27
CA ALA A 190 11.16 10.57 -0.05
C ALA A 190 9.77 11.15 -0.40
N ARG A 191 9.05 11.71 0.59
CA ARG A 191 7.68 12.25 0.43
C ARG A 191 7.55 13.33 -0.64
N ASP A 192 8.60 14.10 -0.90
CA ASP A 192 8.60 15.15 -1.91
C ASP A 192 8.74 14.60 -3.36
N PHE A 193 8.91 13.28 -3.51
CA PHE A 193 9.13 12.59 -4.78
C PHE A 193 7.98 11.67 -5.18
N THR A 194 6.91 11.62 -4.42
CA THR A 194 5.76 10.73 -4.64
C THR A 194 4.46 11.43 -4.26
N ALA A 195 3.41 11.24 -5.06
CA ALA A 195 2.09 11.80 -4.80
C ALA A 195 1.00 10.90 -5.42
N SER A 196 -0.21 10.91 -4.88
CA SER A 196 -1.33 10.22 -5.50
C SER A 196 -1.71 10.86 -6.85
N ARG A 197 -1.81 10.04 -7.91
CA ARG A 197 -2.35 10.48 -9.20
C ARG A 197 -3.84 10.21 -9.36
N GLN A 198 -4.40 9.34 -8.50
CA GLN A 198 -5.81 8.98 -8.49
C GLN A 198 -6.58 10.01 -7.64
N TRP A 199 -7.47 10.77 -8.26
CA TRP A 199 -8.26 11.81 -7.59
C TRP A 199 -9.74 11.59 -7.79
N ILE A 200 -10.53 12.02 -6.80
CA ILE A 200 -11.97 11.89 -6.76
C ILE A 200 -12.58 13.13 -7.42
N LEU A 201 -13.39 12.93 -8.44
CA LEU A 201 -14.17 13.97 -9.09
C LEU A 201 -15.37 14.37 -8.22
N ARG A 202 -15.84 15.58 -8.37
CA ARG A 202 -17.13 16.02 -7.82
C ARG A 202 -18.28 15.19 -8.41
N PRO A 203 -19.39 14.97 -7.67
CA PRO A 203 -20.51 14.16 -8.16
C PRO A 203 -21.17 14.70 -9.45
N ASP A 204 -21.01 16.00 -9.74
CA ASP A 204 -21.52 16.67 -10.95
C ASP A 204 -20.47 16.73 -12.10
N ARG A 205 -19.28 16.12 -11.95
CA ARG A 205 -18.15 16.20 -12.89
C ARG A 205 -17.65 14.83 -13.32
N LEU A 206 -18.56 13.87 -13.48
CA LEU A 206 -18.22 12.52 -13.91
C LEU A 206 -17.60 12.50 -15.30
N GLU A 207 -16.56 11.68 -15.49
CA GLU A 207 -15.95 11.42 -16.79
C GLU A 207 -16.59 10.22 -17.50
N GLU A 208 -16.44 10.20 -18.81
CA GLU A 208 -16.92 9.10 -19.66
C GLU A 208 -15.95 7.91 -19.61
N ASP A 209 -16.51 6.72 -19.40
CA ASP A 209 -15.79 5.46 -19.50
C ASP A 209 -15.56 5.05 -20.98
N PRO A 210 -14.71 4.06 -21.29
CA PRO A 210 -14.45 3.64 -22.67
C PRO A 210 -15.64 2.95 -23.35
N PHE A 211 -16.74 2.75 -22.62
CA PHE A 211 -17.97 2.13 -23.10
C PHE A 211 -19.10 3.13 -23.38
N GLY A 212 -18.80 4.44 -23.21
CA GLY A 212 -19.73 5.54 -23.49
C GLY A 212 -20.64 5.97 -22.32
N ASN A 213 -20.35 5.54 -21.08
CA ASN A 213 -21.13 5.93 -19.91
C ASN A 213 -20.40 7.01 -19.10
N LYS A 214 -21.10 8.05 -18.67
CA LYS A 214 -20.59 9.04 -17.70
C LYS A 214 -20.68 8.47 -16.29
N SER A 215 -19.70 7.63 -15.93
CA SER A 215 -19.71 6.87 -14.69
C SER A 215 -18.43 7.00 -13.86
N ALA A 216 -17.33 7.53 -14.42
CA ALA A 216 -16.07 7.63 -13.72
C ALA A 216 -16.10 8.76 -12.68
N ARG A 217 -16.15 8.38 -11.41
CA ARG A 217 -16.15 9.23 -10.21
C ARG A 217 -14.73 9.53 -9.71
N ALA A 218 -13.75 8.71 -10.07
CA ALA A 218 -12.34 8.91 -9.81
C ALA A 218 -11.50 8.54 -11.03
N ASN A 219 -10.42 9.29 -11.28
CA ASN A 219 -9.53 8.96 -12.38
C ASN A 219 -8.11 9.47 -12.12
N MET A 220 -7.14 8.99 -12.92
CA MET A 220 -5.76 9.45 -12.89
C MET A 220 -5.64 10.86 -13.46
N HIS A 221 -4.80 11.67 -12.83
CA HIS A 221 -4.41 13.02 -13.27
C HIS A 221 -5.52 14.08 -13.28
N VAL A 222 -6.75 13.75 -12.91
CA VAL A 222 -7.86 14.73 -12.83
C VAL A 222 -7.64 15.77 -11.73
N GLY A 223 -6.78 15.50 -10.76
CA GLY A 223 -6.33 16.46 -9.73
C GLY A 223 -5.67 17.73 -10.30
N ALA A 224 -5.28 17.74 -11.57
CA ALA A 224 -4.82 18.95 -12.25
C ALA A 224 -5.92 20.03 -12.34
N ASN A 225 -7.19 19.65 -12.34
CA ASN A 225 -8.34 20.55 -12.36
C ASN A 225 -8.99 20.61 -10.96
N TRP A 226 -8.56 21.55 -10.13
CA TRP A 226 -9.03 21.72 -8.77
C TRP A 226 -10.54 21.96 -8.65
N GLU A 227 -11.15 22.61 -9.64
CA GLU A 227 -12.59 22.89 -9.63
C GLU A 227 -13.44 21.64 -9.89
N ALA A 228 -12.84 20.59 -10.44
CA ALA A 228 -13.53 19.35 -10.77
C ALA A 228 -13.41 18.26 -9.71
N VAL A 229 -12.52 18.40 -8.73
CA VAL A 229 -12.16 17.32 -7.80
C VAL A 229 -12.51 17.65 -6.35
N THR A 230 -12.54 16.64 -5.48
CA THR A 230 -12.75 16.78 -4.03
C THR A 230 -11.52 16.40 -3.20
N GLY A 231 -10.63 15.55 -3.70
CA GLY A 231 -9.41 15.15 -3.04
C GLY A 231 -8.79 13.89 -3.65
N GLU A 232 -7.73 13.42 -3.07
CA GLU A 232 -7.04 12.19 -3.44
C GLU A 232 -7.89 10.95 -3.09
N ALA A 233 -7.71 9.88 -3.88
CA ALA A 233 -8.42 8.61 -3.68
C ALA A 233 -7.68 7.62 -2.76
N GLY A 234 -6.42 7.86 -2.43
CA GLY A 234 -5.60 6.97 -1.60
C GLY A 234 -4.31 7.62 -1.11
N PRO A 235 -3.60 6.97 -0.18
CA PRO A 235 -2.36 7.45 0.40
C PRO A 235 -1.17 7.24 -0.54
N GLU A 236 -0.06 7.91 -0.25
CA GLU A 236 1.27 7.62 -0.77
C GLU A 236 2.05 6.72 0.19
N ASP A 237 3.05 6.00 -0.34
CA ASP A 237 4.10 5.32 0.43
C ASP A 237 5.44 6.01 0.14
N PRO A 238 5.89 6.95 1.00
CA PRO A 238 7.08 7.76 0.75
C PRO A 238 8.39 7.07 1.11
N GLU A 239 8.37 5.81 1.57
CA GLU A 239 9.56 5.11 2.00
C GLU A 239 10.44 4.69 0.83
N LEU A 240 11.67 5.22 0.76
CA LEU A 240 12.75 4.68 -0.06
C LEU A 240 13.53 3.65 0.76
N SER A 241 13.25 2.37 0.57
CA SER A 241 13.93 1.25 1.24
C SER A 241 15.23 0.90 0.51
N LEU A 242 16.29 0.55 1.24
CA LEU A 242 17.58 0.11 0.70
C LEU A 242 18.02 -1.21 1.31
N ILE A 243 18.41 -2.16 0.46
CA ILE A 243 19.22 -3.33 0.83
C ILE A 243 20.62 -3.11 0.29
N SER A 244 21.62 -3.18 1.15
CA SER A 244 23.03 -3.04 0.78
C SER A 244 23.80 -4.32 1.07
N ILE A 245 24.63 -4.73 0.12
CA ILE A 245 25.44 -5.94 0.16
C ILE A 245 26.90 -5.57 -0.04
N GLN A 246 27.75 -6.04 0.86
CA GLN A 246 29.20 -5.85 0.82
C GLN A 246 29.92 -7.20 0.93
N ALA A 247 31.07 -7.33 0.27
CA ALA A 247 32.02 -8.37 0.58
C ALA A 247 32.53 -8.23 2.03
N ARG A 248 33.09 -9.29 2.60
CA ARG A 248 33.64 -9.23 3.98
C ARG A 248 34.75 -8.21 4.17
N ASP A 249 35.51 -7.92 3.12
CA ASP A 249 36.55 -6.89 3.11
C ASP A 249 36.01 -5.44 3.09
N GLY A 250 34.67 -5.28 3.02
CA GLY A 250 34.00 -3.97 2.98
C GLY A 250 33.75 -3.43 1.56
N ARG A 251 34.17 -4.11 0.53
CA ARG A 251 33.91 -3.75 -0.86
C ARG A 251 32.43 -3.85 -1.18
N PRO A 252 31.80 -2.80 -1.73
CA PRO A 252 30.40 -2.85 -2.12
C PRO A 252 30.18 -3.84 -3.28
N LEU A 253 29.17 -4.71 -3.17
CA LEU A 253 28.77 -5.66 -4.19
C LEU A 253 27.52 -5.18 -4.93
N ALA A 254 26.48 -4.83 -4.17
CA ALA A 254 25.23 -4.30 -4.72
C ALA A 254 24.49 -3.42 -3.72
N VAL A 255 23.69 -2.48 -4.23
CA VAL A 255 22.66 -1.77 -3.48
C VAL A 255 21.37 -1.80 -4.28
N MET A 256 20.30 -2.31 -3.65
CA MET A 256 18.96 -2.33 -4.22
C MET A 256 18.07 -1.35 -3.46
N GLY A 257 17.60 -0.31 -4.17
CA GLY A 257 16.51 0.56 -3.73
C GLY A 257 15.15 -0.03 -4.10
N ASN A 258 14.13 0.32 -3.31
CA ASN A 258 12.71 0.07 -3.63
C ASN A 258 11.93 1.34 -3.33
N PHE A 259 11.16 1.84 -4.29
CA PHE A 259 10.43 3.09 -4.15
C PHE A 259 9.09 3.04 -4.91
N SER A 260 8.05 3.58 -4.27
CA SER A 260 6.69 3.62 -4.79
C SER A 260 6.48 4.90 -5.62
N MET A 261 6.97 4.89 -6.87
CA MET A 261 6.69 5.92 -7.87
C MET A 261 6.69 5.27 -9.25
N HIS A 262 5.69 5.58 -10.05
CA HIS A 262 5.39 4.94 -11.33
C HIS A 262 6.59 5.06 -12.30
N TYR A 263 6.49 5.75 -13.39
CA TYR A 263 7.63 6.08 -14.26
C TYR A 263 7.80 7.60 -14.34
N TYR A 264 8.98 8.07 -14.70
CA TYR A 264 9.17 9.50 -14.96
C TYR A 264 8.70 9.88 -16.37
N GLY A 265 9.11 9.11 -17.37
CA GLY A 265 8.84 9.26 -18.79
C GLY A 265 10.05 9.73 -19.60
N ASP A 266 10.23 9.13 -20.76
CA ASP A 266 11.25 9.49 -21.73
C ASP A 266 10.72 9.29 -23.16
N ASP A 267 11.24 10.06 -24.11
CA ASP A 267 10.79 10.04 -25.50
C ASP A 267 11.54 8.99 -26.34
N ASP A 268 12.77 8.63 -25.94
CA ASP A 268 13.62 7.61 -26.58
C ASP A 268 13.65 6.32 -25.72
N ILE A 269 14.24 5.24 -26.26
CA ILE A 269 14.44 3.99 -25.51
C ILE A 269 15.31 4.29 -24.28
N SER A 270 14.77 4.05 -23.10
CA SER A 270 15.37 4.44 -21.83
C SER A 270 14.97 3.51 -20.70
N ALA A 271 15.90 3.29 -19.76
CA ALA A 271 15.65 2.66 -18.47
C ALA A 271 14.98 3.61 -17.46
N ASP A 272 14.56 4.82 -17.90
CA ASP A 272 13.90 5.83 -17.09
C ASP A 272 14.73 6.24 -15.86
N TYR A 273 14.11 6.85 -14.84
CA TYR A 273 14.78 7.22 -13.59
C TYR A 273 15.33 6.00 -12.83
N PHE A 274 14.78 4.81 -13.03
CA PHE A 274 15.25 3.56 -12.43
C PHE A 274 16.70 3.25 -12.83
N GLY A 275 16.98 3.31 -14.14
CA GLY A 275 18.33 3.10 -14.66
C GLY A 275 19.28 4.21 -14.24
N LEU A 276 18.84 5.48 -14.28
CA LEU A 276 19.64 6.62 -13.84
C LEU A 276 19.98 6.53 -12.35
N PHE A 277 19.04 6.08 -11.51
CA PHE A 277 19.29 5.85 -10.07
C PHE A 277 20.31 4.72 -9.87
N ALA A 278 20.19 3.61 -10.59
CA ALA A 278 21.13 2.50 -10.50
C ALA A 278 22.56 2.89 -10.87
N GLU A 279 22.74 3.63 -11.97
CA GLU A 279 24.03 4.15 -12.38
C GLU A 279 24.54 5.25 -11.43
N GLY A 280 23.64 6.06 -10.88
CA GLY A 280 23.98 7.07 -9.86
C GLY A 280 24.48 6.46 -8.56
N LEU A 281 23.90 5.33 -8.09
CA LEU A 281 24.44 4.56 -6.97
C LEU A 281 25.85 4.08 -7.25
N LYS A 282 26.09 3.52 -8.46
CA LYS A 282 27.43 3.08 -8.85
C LYS A 282 28.43 4.22 -8.84
N ALA A 283 28.09 5.35 -9.44
CA ALA A 283 28.97 6.52 -9.50
C ALA A 283 29.29 7.10 -8.10
N ARG A 284 28.37 7.00 -7.13
CA ARG A 284 28.57 7.57 -5.79
C ARG A 284 29.19 6.60 -4.78
N ILE A 285 29.02 5.28 -4.96
CA ILE A 285 29.46 4.25 -3.99
C ILE A 285 30.72 3.54 -4.47
N ALA A 286 30.79 3.15 -5.74
CA ALA A 286 31.88 2.35 -6.29
C ALA A 286 32.17 2.76 -7.77
N PRO A 287 32.71 3.97 -8.00
CA PRO A 287 32.97 4.47 -9.35
C PRO A 287 34.03 3.63 -10.08
N GLU A 288 34.91 2.99 -9.34
CA GLU A 288 36.02 2.16 -9.89
C GLU A 288 35.74 0.67 -9.66
N VAL A 289 36.15 -0.15 -10.63
CA VAL A 289 36.10 -1.60 -10.53
C VAL A 289 37.42 -2.10 -9.99
N ALA A 290 37.44 -2.78 -8.87
CA ALA A 290 38.65 -3.41 -8.33
C ALA A 290 39.17 -4.48 -9.30
N SER A 291 40.48 -4.50 -9.52
CA SER A 291 41.13 -5.42 -10.50
C SER A 291 40.76 -6.88 -10.22
N GLY A 292 40.28 -7.60 -11.23
CA GLY A 292 39.88 -9.00 -11.12
C GLY A 292 38.61 -9.28 -10.32
N LYS A 293 37.82 -8.25 -9.98
CA LYS A 293 36.57 -8.36 -9.25
C LYS A 293 35.36 -7.95 -10.12
N PRO A 294 34.17 -8.52 -9.86
CA PRO A 294 32.95 -8.05 -10.49
C PRO A 294 32.66 -6.58 -10.16
N ALA A 295 32.07 -5.88 -11.12
CA ALA A 295 31.62 -4.50 -10.91
C ALA A 295 30.47 -4.43 -9.89
N PHE A 296 30.40 -3.33 -9.15
CA PHE A 296 29.26 -3.01 -8.29
C PHE A 296 27.96 -2.90 -9.10
N VAL A 297 26.84 -3.35 -8.53
CA VAL A 297 25.52 -3.33 -9.16
C VAL A 297 24.56 -2.46 -8.36
N GLY A 298 24.20 -1.29 -8.90
CA GLY A 298 23.08 -0.48 -8.43
C GLY A 298 21.78 -1.01 -9.02
N ILE A 299 20.70 -0.99 -8.23
CA ILE A 299 19.36 -1.47 -8.62
C ILE A 299 18.31 -0.52 -8.07
N MET A 300 17.27 -0.21 -8.85
CA MET A 300 16.00 0.32 -8.36
C MET A 300 14.91 -0.68 -8.70
N SER A 301 14.32 -1.32 -7.69
CA SER A 301 13.12 -2.14 -7.82
C SER A 301 11.86 -1.29 -7.67
N HIS A 302 10.76 -1.75 -8.22
CA HIS A 302 9.50 -1.03 -8.24
C HIS A 302 8.68 -1.33 -6.99
N GLY A 303 8.36 -0.29 -6.20
CA GLY A 303 7.43 -0.35 -5.08
C GLY A 303 5.98 -0.19 -5.55
N CYS A 304 5.00 -0.36 -4.65
CA CYS A 304 3.59 -0.27 -4.97
C CYS A 304 3.21 1.14 -5.45
N SER A 305 2.97 1.30 -6.74
CA SER A 305 2.83 2.59 -7.41
C SER A 305 1.64 2.71 -8.37
N GLY A 306 0.72 1.73 -8.37
CA GLY A 306 -0.41 1.69 -9.29
C GLY A 306 -1.28 2.97 -9.30
N ASP A 307 -1.33 3.70 -8.21
CA ASP A 307 -2.04 4.98 -8.04
C ASP A 307 -1.12 6.18 -7.80
N ILE A 308 0.19 6.04 -8.01
CA ILE A 308 1.21 7.02 -7.63
C ILE A 308 1.83 7.71 -8.85
N TRP A 309 2.26 8.96 -8.64
CA TRP A 309 2.94 9.81 -9.61
C TRP A 309 3.95 10.75 -8.95
N ARG A 310 4.80 11.41 -9.76
CA ARG A 310 5.78 12.41 -9.32
C ARG A 310 5.21 13.82 -9.11
N VAL A 311 3.99 14.07 -9.57
CA VAL A 311 3.39 15.42 -9.55
C VAL A 311 2.37 15.50 -8.43
N ASP A 312 2.66 16.34 -7.43
CA ASP A 312 1.73 16.62 -6.36
C ASP A 312 0.67 17.64 -6.81
N TYR A 313 -0.56 17.16 -7.03
CA TYR A 313 -1.69 18.00 -7.43
C TYR A 313 -2.25 18.84 -6.28
N ARG A 314 -1.83 18.63 -5.03
CA ARG A 314 -2.17 19.51 -3.89
C ARG A 314 -1.48 20.87 -3.99
N VAL A 315 -0.36 20.94 -4.70
CA VAL A 315 0.38 22.17 -4.95
C VAL A 315 -0.20 22.88 -6.19
N PRO A 316 -0.50 24.19 -6.12
CA PRO A 316 -0.96 24.96 -7.28
C PRO A 316 0.00 24.83 -8.46
N GLU A 317 -0.52 24.77 -9.68
CA GLU A 317 0.33 24.55 -10.86
C GLU A 317 1.48 25.55 -11.01
N LYS A 318 1.22 26.83 -10.69
CA LYS A 318 2.21 27.92 -10.73
C LYS A 318 3.37 27.74 -9.74
N ASP A 319 3.13 27.06 -8.62
CA ASP A 319 4.09 26.85 -7.54
C ASP A 319 4.69 25.43 -7.56
N ARG A 320 4.19 24.58 -8.46
CA ARG A 320 4.54 23.16 -8.55
C ARG A 320 5.96 22.97 -9.09
N PRO A 321 6.85 22.25 -8.36
CA PRO A 321 8.17 21.89 -8.87
C PRO A 321 8.07 21.10 -10.19
N LYS A 322 8.96 21.42 -11.14
CA LYS A 322 9.03 20.74 -12.45
C LYS A 322 10.48 20.26 -12.72
N PRO A 323 11.05 19.42 -11.84
CA PRO A 323 12.41 18.92 -12.05
C PRO A 323 12.46 18.10 -13.32
N ASN A 324 13.57 18.17 -14.07
CA ASN A 324 13.82 17.21 -15.13
C ASN A 324 14.19 15.84 -14.53
N ILE A 325 14.27 14.80 -15.37
CA ILE A 325 14.51 13.42 -14.91
C ILE A 325 15.83 13.28 -14.12
N ASN A 326 16.87 14.01 -14.50
CA ASN A 326 18.17 13.96 -13.81
C ASN A 326 18.10 14.66 -12.44
N GLU A 327 17.46 15.82 -12.36
CA GLU A 327 17.23 16.55 -11.09
C GLU A 327 16.41 15.72 -10.13
N TYR A 328 15.31 15.12 -10.61
CA TYR A 328 14.48 14.21 -9.85
C TYR A 328 15.28 13.02 -9.31
N THR A 329 16.01 12.33 -10.19
CA THR A 329 16.82 11.17 -9.82
C THR A 329 17.93 11.53 -8.83
N ASN A 330 18.60 12.67 -9.02
CA ASN A 330 19.65 13.12 -8.11
C ASN A 330 19.11 13.42 -6.71
N GLY A 331 17.91 14.00 -6.60
CA GLY A 331 17.25 14.20 -5.29
C GLY A 331 16.97 12.88 -4.58
N LEU A 332 16.47 11.86 -5.27
CA LEU A 332 16.29 10.51 -4.72
C LEU A 332 17.63 9.88 -4.29
N LEU A 333 18.69 10.06 -5.11
CA LEU A 333 20.03 9.58 -4.78
C LEU A 333 20.60 10.25 -3.52
N ASP A 334 20.32 11.52 -3.29
CA ASP A 334 20.75 12.22 -2.07
C ASP A 334 20.10 11.62 -0.82
N ILE A 335 18.82 11.24 -0.91
CA ILE A 335 18.10 10.50 0.16
C ILE A 335 18.71 9.11 0.34
N ALA A 336 18.93 8.40 -0.76
CA ALA A 336 19.52 7.07 -0.74
C ALA A 336 20.91 7.06 -0.10
N MET A 337 21.77 8.03 -0.40
CA MET A 337 23.11 8.12 0.18
C MET A 337 23.08 8.42 1.69
N LYS A 338 22.13 9.25 2.15
CA LYS A 338 21.91 9.46 3.59
C LYS A 338 21.48 8.17 4.29
N ALA A 339 20.57 7.42 3.67
CA ALA A 339 20.13 6.12 4.18
C ALA A 339 21.28 5.09 4.14
N TYR A 340 22.02 5.01 3.04
CA TYR A 340 23.16 4.10 2.87
C TYR A 340 24.22 4.26 3.97
N ALA A 341 24.51 5.51 4.38
CA ALA A 341 25.47 5.80 5.47
C ALA A 341 25.05 5.21 6.82
N ASN A 342 23.78 4.86 7.00
CA ASN A 342 23.23 4.32 8.26
C ASN A 342 23.02 2.81 8.22
N VAL A 343 23.42 2.11 7.15
CA VAL A 343 23.24 0.66 7.01
C VAL A 343 24.09 -0.08 8.05
N LYS A 344 23.44 -0.96 8.80
CA LYS A 344 24.11 -1.91 9.70
C LYS A 344 24.12 -3.28 9.03
N TYR A 345 25.31 -3.87 8.93
CA TYR A 345 25.52 -5.13 8.22
C TYR A 345 25.56 -6.32 9.16
N ASP A 346 24.95 -7.42 8.73
CA ASP A 346 25.01 -8.74 9.38
C ASP A 346 25.48 -9.78 8.34
N ASP A 347 26.31 -10.73 8.76
CA ASP A 347 26.78 -11.89 7.98
C ASP A 347 26.35 -13.22 8.58
N ASN A 348 25.69 -13.21 9.74
CA ASN A 348 25.19 -14.37 10.45
C ASN A 348 23.67 -14.54 10.30
N LEU A 349 23.18 -14.70 9.09
CA LEU A 349 21.75 -14.71 8.78
C LEU A 349 21.31 -16.00 8.05
N THR A 350 20.02 -16.24 8.04
CA THR A 350 19.37 -17.30 7.25
C THR A 350 18.53 -16.68 6.16
N ILE A 351 18.40 -17.41 5.04
CA ILE A 351 17.56 -17.06 3.92
C ILE A 351 16.43 -18.07 3.83
N THR A 352 15.19 -17.57 3.77
CA THR A 352 14.02 -18.39 3.45
C THR A 352 13.20 -17.72 2.37
N MET A 353 12.61 -18.51 1.50
CA MET A 353 11.73 -18.04 0.44
C MET A 353 10.57 -19.00 0.27
N ALA A 354 9.39 -18.49 0.03
CA ALA A 354 8.18 -19.26 -0.26
C ALA A 354 7.45 -18.68 -1.46
N GLU A 355 6.87 -19.56 -2.27
CA GLU A 355 6.04 -19.21 -3.44
C GLU A 355 4.62 -19.73 -3.24
N LYS A 356 3.64 -18.96 -3.73
CA LYS A 356 2.25 -19.39 -3.85
C LYS A 356 1.74 -19.05 -5.24
N ARG A 357 1.18 -20.05 -5.89
CA ARG A 357 0.42 -19.90 -7.15
C ARG A 357 -1.06 -19.88 -6.82
N MET A 358 -1.82 -18.99 -7.43
CA MET A 358 -3.26 -18.90 -7.24
C MET A 358 -3.97 -18.44 -8.50
N THR A 359 -5.17 -18.98 -8.74
CA THR A 359 -6.00 -18.59 -9.87
C THR A 359 -6.95 -17.47 -9.45
N LEU A 360 -7.00 -16.41 -10.25
CA LEU A 360 -7.95 -15.33 -10.15
C LEU A 360 -8.80 -15.25 -11.42
N LYS A 361 -10.07 -14.89 -11.27
CA LYS A 361 -10.98 -14.70 -12.39
C LYS A 361 -10.79 -13.32 -13.00
N TYR A 362 -11.05 -13.22 -14.30
CA TYR A 362 -11.26 -11.94 -14.95
C TYR A 362 -12.72 -11.48 -14.81
N ARG A 363 -12.93 -10.17 -14.87
CA ARG A 363 -14.25 -9.53 -15.03
C ARG A 363 -14.63 -9.61 -16.51
N VAL A 364 -15.23 -10.73 -16.88
CA VAL A 364 -15.65 -10.99 -18.26
C VAL A 364 -16.84 -10.10 -18.65
N PRO A 365 -16.96 -9.69 -19.93
CA PRO A 365 -18.10 -8.91 -20.39
C PRO A 365 -19.40 -9.73 -20.32
N ASP A 366 -20.50 -9.06 -20.01
CA ASP A 366 -21.82 -9.61 -20.24
C ASP A 366 -22.13 -9.74 -21.76
N LYS A 367 -23.27 -10.33 -22.10
CA LYS A 367 -23.67 -10.57 -23.49
C LYS A 367 -23.72 -9.29 -24.32
N GLN A 368 -24.28 -8.20 -23.76
CA GLN A 368 -24.46 -6.93 -24.51
C GLN A 368 -23.10 -6.27 -24.79
N ARG A 369 -22.21 -6.28 -23.82
CA ARG A 369 -20.85 -5.74 -23.96
C ARG A 369 -20.01 -6.58 -24.90
N LEU A 370 -20.17 -7.91 -24.87
CA LEU A 370 -19.48 -8.80 -25.80
C LEU A 370 -19.94 -8.57 -27.25
N GLU A 371 -21.24 -8.45 -27.49
CA GLU A 371 -21.81 -8.15 -28.82
C GLU A 371 -21.36 -6.75 -29.33
N TRP A 372 -21.29 -5.75 -28.45
CA TRP A 372 -20.71 -4.43 -28.74
C TRP A 372 -19.25 -4.55 -29.17
N ALA A 373 -18.45 -5.30 -28.43
CA ALA A 373 -17.04 -5.51 -28.72
C ALA A 373 -16.83 -6.23 -30.06
N GLN A 374 -17.60 -7.31 -30.32
CA GLN A 374 -17.53 -8.08 -31.56
C GLN A 374 -17.86 -7.23 -32.79
N ARG A 375 -18.86 -6.32 -32.73
CA ARG A 375 -19.15 -5.40 -33.82
C ARG A 375 -17.96 -4.51 -34.15
N ILE A 376 -17.38 -3.83 -33.15
CA ILE A 376 -16.24 -2.92 -33.34
C ILE A 376 -15.03 -3.67 -33.91
N VAL A 377 -14.73 -4.84 -33.34
CA VAL A 377 -13.58 -5.66 -33.82
C VAL A 377 -13.80 -6.16 -35.25
N THR A 378 -15.05 -6.48 -35.63
CA THR A 378 -15.38 -6.85 -37.00
C THR A 378 -15.16 -5.67 -37.96
N GLU A 379 -15.57 -4.45 -37.57
CA GLU A 379 -15.34 -3.22 -38.34
C GLU A 379 -13.85 -2.87 -38.51
N MET A 380 -13.02 -3.29 -37.58
CA MET A 380 -11.57 -3.11 -37.65
C MET A 380 -10.95 -3.96 -38.78
N ALA A 381 -11.60 -5.02 -39.24
CA ALA A 381 -11.15 -5.87 -40.35
C ALA A 381 -9.69 -6.37 -40.22
N GLY A 382 -9.27 -6.72 -39.00
CA GLY A 382 -7.93 -7.25 -38.68
C GLY A 382 -6.82 -6.19 -38.56
N ARG A 383 -7.13 -4.90 -38.71
CA ARG A 383 -6.16 -3.83 -38.45
C ARG A 383 -5.93 -3.63 -36.95
N VAL A 384 -4.79 -3.05 -36.57
CA VAL A 384 -4.50 -2.62 -35.20
C VAL A 384 -5.46 -1.50 -34.75
N PRO A 385 -5.78 -1.41 -33.44
CA PRO A 385 -6.65 -0.38 -32.91
C PRO A 385 -6.05 1.02 -33.05
N LYS A 386 -6.91 2.00 -33.33
CA LYS A 386 -6.55 3.42 -33.51
C LYS A 386 -7.20 4.34 -32.47
N THR A 387 -8.19 3.81 -31.73
CA THR A 387 -8.93 4.57 -30.72
C THR A 387 -9.00 3.80 -29.41
N ARG A 388 -9.22 4.52 -28.31
CA ARG A 388 -9.43 3.90 -26.99
C ARG A 388 -10.61 2.93 -27.02
N THR A 389 -11.69 3.27 -27.67
CA THR A 389 -12.87 2.41 -27.82
C THR A 389 -12.55 1.08 -28.53
N GLU A 390 -11.75 1.10 -29.61
CA GLU A 390 -11.31 -0.11 -30.32
C GLU A 390 -10.39 -0.97 -29.44
N VAL A 391 -9.49 -0.34 -28.66
CA VAL A 391 -8.64 -1.06 -27.70
C VAL A 391 -9.50 -1.79 -26.67
N TYR A 392 -10.46 -1.10 -26.04
CA TYR A 392 -11.31 -1.73 -25.03
C TYR A 392 -12.26 -2.77 -25.62
N ALA A 393 -12.66 -2.65 -26.87
CA ALA A 393 -13.42 -3.69 -27.58
C ALA A 393 -12.58 -4.99 -27.73
N LEU A 394 -11.33 -4.89 -28.17
CA LEU A 394 -10.41 -6.03 -28.20
C LEU A 394 -10.19 -6.63 -26.82
N GLU A 395 -10.01 -5.79 -25.80
CA GLU A 395 -9.81 -6.25 -24.44
C GLU A 395 -11.01 -7.04 -23.89
N GLN A 396 -12.27 -6.67 -24.26
CA GLN A 396 -13.43 -7.48 -23.88
C GLN A 396 -13.37 -8.87 -24.50
N ILE A 397 -12.94 -9.00 -25.77
CA ILE A 397 -12.74 -10.31 -26.41
C ILE A 397 -11.69 -11.13 -25.65
N HIS A 398 -10.54 -10.51 -25.34
CA HIS A 398 -9.47 -11.18 -24.59
C HIS A 398 -9.91 -11.65 -23.20
N LEU A 399 -10.67 -10.84 -22.46
CA LEU A 399 -11.18 -11.24 -21.14
C LEU A 399 -12.20 -12.38 -21.26
N HIS A 400 -13.07 -12.33 -22.28
CA HIS A 400 -14.03 -13.40 -22.55
C HIS A 400 -13.35 -14.72 -22.90
N GLU A 401 -12.31 -14.71 -23.71
CA GLU A 401 -11.57 -15.91 -24.12
C GLU A 401 -10.75 -16.51 -22.97
N ARG A 402 -10.11 -15.66 -22.14
CA ARG A 402 -9.20 -16.10 -21.09
C ARG A 402 -9.89 -16.55 -19.81
N GLN A 403 -11.01 -15.93 -19.43
CA GLN A 403 -11.81 -16.22 -18.23
C GLN A 403 -11.07 -16.03 -16.88
N GLN A 404 -9.83 -16.44 -16.78
CA GLN A 404 -9.01 -16.45 -15.56
C GLN A 404 -7.53 -16.43 -15.88
N THR A 405 -6.71 -16.11 -14.87
CA THR A 405 -5.24 -16.20 -14.93
C THR A 405 -4.70 -16.85 -13.67
N GLU A 406 -3.57 -17.53 -13.78
CA GLU A 406 -2.76 -17.92 -12.62
C GLU A 406 -1.74 -16.84 -12.34
N ILE A 407 -1.61 -16.43 -11.08
CA ILE A 407 -0.62 -15.47 -10.60
C ILE A 407 0.36 -16.14 -9.63
N VAL A 408 1.56 -15.56 -9.52
CA VAL A 408 2.64 -16.05 -8.66
C VAL A 408 3.03 -14.98 -7.64
N LEU A 409 2.89 -15.33 -6.37
CA LEU A 409 3.31 -14.50 -5.24
C LEU A 409 4.50 -15.16 -4.54
N GLN A 410 5.43 -14.36 -4.08
CA GLN A 410 6.59 -14.82 -3.32
C GLN A 410 6.80 -13.96 -2.08
N ALA A 411 7.37 -14.56 -1.03
CA ALA A 411 7.96 -13.83 0.07
C ALA A 411 9.36 -14.38 0.37
N LEU A 412 10.25 -13.46 0.72
CA LEU A 412 11.62 -13.74 1.09
C LEU A 412 11.88 -13.19 2.49
N ARG A 413 12.65 -13.95 3.28
CA ARG A 413 13.27 -13.47 4.51
C ARG A 413 14.79 -13.57 4.36
N ILE A 414 15.49 -12.49 4.68
CA ILE A 414 16.96 -12.41 4.69
C ILE A 414 17.34 -11.83 6.06
N GLY A 415 17.62 -12.71 7.05
CA GLY A 415 17.76 -12.28 8.44
C GLY A 415 16.45 -11.63 8.94
N ASP A 416 16.48 -10.34 9.25
CA ASP A 416 15.32 -9.55 9.69
C ASP A 416 14.65 -8.74 8.56
N ILE A 417 15.16 -8.87 7.33
CA ILE A 417 14.61 -8.21 6.16
C ILE A 417 13.53 -9.08 5.52
N GLY A 418 12.36 -8.49 5.23
CA GLY A 418 11.26 -9.10 4.51
C GLY A 418 11.08 -8.48 3.12
N ILE A 419 10.84 -9.32 2.11
CA ILE A 419 10.43 -8.89 0.78
C ILE A 419 9.15 -9.66 0.44
N ALA A 420 8.06 -8.94 0.15
CA ALA A 420 6.86 -9.51 -0.45
C ALA A 420 6.77 -9.10 -1.92
N THR A 421 6.13 -9.91 -2.75
CA THR A 421 5.96 -9.61 -4.18
C THR A 421 4.51 -9.62 -4.60
N THR A 422 4.17 -8.79 -5.59
CA THR A 422 2.90 -8.81 -6.29
C THR A 422 3.13 -8.79 -7.81
N PRO A 423 2.40 -9.57 -8.61
CA PRO A 423 2.56 -9.61 -10.07
C PRO A 423 1.69 -8.56 -10.80
N THR A 424 1.39 -7.45 -10.14
CA THR A 424 0.35 -6.49 -10.53
C THR A 424 0.84 -5.07 -10.34
N GLU A 425 0.20 -4.11 -10.98
CA GLU A 425 0.34 -2.69 -10.68
C GLU A 425 -0.47 -2.38 -9.41
N THR A 426 0.22 -2.53 -8.28
CA THR A 426 -0.36 -2.55 -6.93
C THR A 426 -0.48 -1.15 -6.37
N TYR A 427 -1.60 -0.81 -5.73
CA TYR A 427 -1.79 0.49 -5.10
C TYR A 427 -0.92 0.66 -3.85
N ALA A 428 -0.53 1.90 -3.56
CA ALA A 428 0.27 2.23 -2.38
C ALA A 428 -0.38 1.75 -1.07
N ILE A 429 -1.69 1.90 -0.91
CA ILE A 429 -2.43 1.41 0.27
C ILE A 429 -2.25 -0.10 0.49
N THR A 430 -2.18 -0.90 -0.58
CA THR A 430 -1.97 -2.34 -0.51
C THR A 430 -0.55 -2.66 -0.01
N GLY A 431 0.46 -1.94 -0.51
CA GLY A 431 1.84 -2.01 -0.01
C GLY A 431 1.92 -1.68 1.48
N LEU A 432 1.24 -0.62 1.91
CA LEU A 432 1.16 -0.22 3.32
C LEU A 432 0.47 -1.28 4.19
N LYS A 433 -0.65 -1.89 3.72
CA LYS A 433 -1.30 -3.04 4.40
C LYS A 433 -0.31 -4.20 4.63
N ILE A 434 0.44 -4.59 3.60
CA ILE A 434 1.40 -5.68 3.67
C ILE A 434 2.55 -5.34 4.64
N LYS A 435 3.14 -4.14 4.52
CA LYS A 435 4.22 -3.67 5.40
C LYS A 435 3.79 -3.60 6.87
N SER A 436 2.59 -3.08 7.14
CA SER A 436 2.07 -2.95 8.51
C SER A 436 1.81 -4.29 9.18
N ALA A 437 1.29 -5.26 8.42
CA ALA A 437 0.98 -6.61 8.92
C ALA A 437 2.18 -7.54 8.95
N SER A 438 3.28 -7.22 8.25
CA SER A 438 4.46 -8.08 8.18
C SER A 438 5.03 -8.38 9.57
N PRO A 439 5.37 -9.66 9.88
CA PRO A 439 6.10 -9.99 11.11
C PRO A 439 7.51 -9.38 11.15
N LEU A 440 8.08 -9.09 9.97
CA LEU A 440 9.41 -8.51 9.80
C LEU A 440 9.30 -6.99 9.71
N THR A 441 9.99 -6.27 10.59
CA THR A 441 9.87 -4.80 10.67
C THR A 441 10.55 -4.06 9.51
N GLN A 442 11.52 -4.69 8.86
CA GLN A 442 12.25 -4.19 7.70
C GLN A 442 11.67 -4.84 6.43
N THR A 443 10.46 -4.46 6.05
CA THR A 443 9.74 -5.08 4.92
C THR A 443 9.57 -4.10 3.77
N MET A 444 9.90 -4.56 2.55
CA MET A 444 9.56 -3.88 1.28
C MET A 444 8.62 -4.76 0.44
N VAL A 445 7.88 -4.13 -0.47
CA VAL A 445 7.02 -4.82 -1.44
C VAL A 445 7.51 -4.50 -2.83
N ILE A 446 7.76 -5.53 -3.64
CA ILE A 446 8.16 -5.40 -5.05
C ILE A 446 6.95 -5.77 -5.91
N GLU A 447 6.42 -4.81 -6.65
CA GLU A 447 5.36 -5.03 -7.61
C GLU A 447 5.88 -5.45 -8.99
N LEU A 448 4.99 -5.84 -9.91
CA LEU A 448 5.34 -6.37 -11.24
C LEU A 448 6.38 -7.50 -11.18
N ALA A 449 6.28 -8.33 -10.16
CA ALA A 449 7.15 -9.46 -9.90
C ALA A 449 6.46 -10.77 -10.29
N ASN A 450 7.14 -11.58 -11.11
CA ASN A 450 6.66 -12.87 -11.63
C ASN A 450 5.41 -12.78 -12.54
N GLY A 451 5.06 -11.59 -13.01
CA GLY A 451 3.91 -11.34 -13.89
C GLY A 451 3.67 -9.86 -14.12
N GLY A 452 2.66 -9.54 -14.95
CA GLY A 452 2.20 -8.19 -15.25
C GLY A 452 0.67 -8.21 -15.44
N ASP A 453 -0.10 -8.58 -14.39
CA ASP A 453 -1.53 -8.84 -14.46
C ASP A 453 -2.39 -7.58 -14.24
N GLY A 454 -1.81 -6.39 -14.43
CA GLY A 454 -2.49 -5.10 -14.42
C GLY A 454 -2.82 -4.57 -13.02
N TYR A 455 -3.65 -3.52 -12.98
CA TYR A 455 -4.03 -2.82 -11.74
C TYR A 455 -4.90 -3.66 -10.82
N ILE A 456 -4.64 -3.56 -9.52
CA ILE A 456 -5.48 -4.11 -8.45
C ILE A 456 -5.90 -3.03 -7.45
N PRO A 457 -6.87 -2.18 -7.80
CA PRO A 457 -7.43 -1.22 -6.86
C PRO A 457 -8.16 -1.94 -5.72
N PRO A 458 -8.24 -1.34 -4.51
CA PRO A 458 -9.12 -1.80 -3.44
C PRO A 458 -10.57 -1.95 -3.92
N PRO A 459 -11.36 -2.90 -3.36
CA PRO A 459 -12.72 -3.20 -3.82
C PRO A 459 -13.65 -2.00 -3.91
N GLU A 460 -13.61 -1.09 -2.95
CA GLU A 460 -14.42 0.13 -2.90
C GLU A 460 -14.19 1.06 -4.09
N MET A 461 -12.98 1.08 -4.65
CA MET A 461 -12.62 1.95 -5.76
C MET A 461 -13.23 1.51 -7.09
N HIS A 462 -13.61 0.24 -7.23
CA HIS A 462 -14.27 -0.25 -8.44
C HIS A 462 -15.61 0.45 -8.70
N ALA A 463 -16.31 0.88 -7.64
CA ALA A 463 -17.56 1.63 -7.75
C ALA A 463 -17.38 3.06 -8.31
N TRP A 464 -16.16 3.60 -8.26
CA TRP A 464 -15.85 4.94 -8.73
C TRP A 464 -15.36 4.97 -10.17
N GLY A 465 -15.08 3.84 -10.76
CA GLY A 465 -14.57 3.76 -12.12
C GLY A 465 -13.15 4.31 -12.28
N GLY A 466 -12.85 4.81 -13.48
CA GLY A 466 -11.53 5.30 -13.85
C GLY A 466 -10.64 4.23 -14.48
N TYR A 467 -9.54 4.67 -15.11
CA TYR A 467 -8.63 3.83 -15.89
C TYR A 467 -8.20 2.55 -15.19
N ASN A 468 -7.85 2.65 -13.92
CA ASN A 468 -7.35 1.53 -13.10
C ASN A 468 -8.43 0.47 -12.78
N THR A 469 -9.69 0.74 -13.14
CA THR A 469 -10.82 -0.14 -12.86
C THR A 469 -11.55 -0.62 -14.12
N TRP A 470 -11.31 0.02 -15.29
CA TRP A 470 -12.01 -0.38 -16.51
C TRP A 470 -11.56 -1.78 -16.99
N PRO A 471 -12.50 -2.72 -17.20
CA PRO A 471 -12.15 -4.10 -17.56
C PRO A 471 -11.32 -4.18 -18.85
N ALA A 472 -10.06 -4.58 -18.70
CA ALA A 472 -9.09 -4.83 -19.76
C ALA A 472 -7.97 -5.71 -19.16
N ARG A 473 -7.04 -6.26 -19.94
CA ARG A 473 -5.87 -6.97 -19.38
C ARG A 473 -5.05 -6.10 -18.43
N SER A 474 -5.11 -4.77 -18.60
CA SER A 474 -4.47 -3.80 -17.69
C SER A 474 -5.19 -3.62 -16.34
N ALA A 475 -6.44 -4.06 -16.19
CA ALA A 475 -7.23 -3.94 -14.96
C ALA A 475 -8.37 -4.97 -14.93
N GLY A 476 -8.11 -6.19 -15.40
CA GLY A 476 -9.15 -7.19 -15.68
C GLY A 476 -9.55 -8.09 -14.52
N LEU A 477 -8.76 -8.16 -13.46
CA LEU A 477 -8.97 -9.10 -12.37
C LEU A 477 -10.28 -8.81 -11.59
N GLU A 478 -10.79 -9.83 -10.94
CA GLU A 478 -12.00 -9.76 -10.10
C GLU A 478 -11.87 -8.69 -9.01
N ILE A 479 -13.00 -8.08 -8.63
CA ILE A 479 -13.04 -6.97 -7.64
C ILE A 479 -12.31 -7.33 -6.34
N MET A 480 -12.41 -8.59 -5.90
CA MET A 480 -11.77 -9.09 -4.69
C MET A 480 -10.30 -9.55 -4.90
N ALA A 481 -9.67 -9.22 -6.02
CA ALA A 481 -8.28 -9.61 -6.29
C ALA A 481 -7.29 -8.97 -5.29
N GLU A 482 -7.42 -7.67 -5.02
CA GLU A 482 -6.53 -6.96 -4.06
C GLU A 482 -6.55 -7.60 -2.67
N PRO A 483 -7.69 -7.83 -1.99
CA PRO A 483 -7.71 -8.49 -0.69
C PRO A 483 -7.13 -9.91 -0.71
N LYS A 484 -7.40 -10.69 -1.77
CA LYS A 484 -6.87 -12.05 -1.91
C LYS A 484 -5.35 -12.06 -2.03
N ILE A 485 -4.80 -11.17 -2.86
CA ILE A 485 -3.35 -10.99 -3.05
C ILE A 485 -2.69 -10.51 -1.76
N THR A 486 -3.27 -9.49 -1.11
CA THR A 486 -2.80 -8.96 0.18
C THR A 486 -2.70 -10.04 1.25
N GLN A 487 -3.78 -10.80 1.45
CA GLN A 487 -3.80 -11.88 2.45
C GLN A 487 -2.80 -13.00 2.10
N ALA A 488 -2.63 -13.33 0.83
CA ALA A 488 -1.66 -14.33 0.40
C ALA A 488 -0.21 -13.87 0.61
N ALA A 489 0.11 -12.61 0.31
CA ALA A 489 1.42 -12.01 0.54
C ALA A 489 1.78 -11.98 2.04
N ILE A 490 0.82 -11.56 2.89
CA ILE A 490 1.01 -11.58 4.36
C ILE A 490 1.22 -13.00 4.87
N ALA A 491 0.40 -13.96 4.43
CA ALA A 491 0.56 -15.37 4.82
C ALA A 491 1.91 -15.97 4.40
N LEU A 492 2.46 -15.56 3.25
CA LEU A 492 3.79 -15.94 2.84
C LEU A 492 4.87 -15.32 3.74
N LEU A 493 4.72 -14.07 4.17
CA LEU A 493 5.63 -13.43 5.13
C LEU A 493 5.57 -14.13 6.51
N GLU A 494 4.38 -14.53 6.98
CA GLU A 494 4.22 -15.37 8.18
C GLU A 494 4.97 -16.72 8.02
N ASN A 495 4.82 -17.35 6.86
CA ASN A 495 5.49 -18.63 6.57
C ASN A 495 7.02 -18.51 6.62
N VAL A 496 7.61 -17.53 5.89
CA VAL A 496 9.07 -17.40 5.81
C VAL A 496 9.69 -16.86 7.10
N SER A 497 8.94 -16.12 7.91
CA SER A 497 9.41 -15.59 9.19
C SER A 497 9.25 -16.62 10.34
N GLY A 498 8.27 -17.53 10.23
CA GLY A 498 7.86 -18.41 11.32
C GLY A 498 7.14 -17.68 12.47
N ALA A 499 6.69 -16.44 12.26
CA ALA A 499 6.02 -15.61 13.24
C ALA A 499 4.65 -15.11 12.71
N PRO A 500 3.66 -14.89 13.58
CA PRO A 500 2.36 -14.38 13.17
C PRO A 500 2.47 -12.91 12.72
N ARG A 501 1.53 -12.48 11.86
CA ARG A 501 1.40 -11.07 11.46
C ARG A 501 1.27 -10.15 12.66
N ARG A 502 1.79 -8.94 12.53
CA ARG A 502 1.60 -7.90 13.54
C ARG A 502 0.14 -7.45 13.57
N PRO A 503 -0.46 -7.27 14.76
CA PRO A 503 -1.74 -6.62 14.86
C PRO A 503 -1.64 -5.17 14.38
N TRP A 504 -2.67 -4.71 13.66
CA TRP A 504 -2.75 -3.31 13.29
C TRP A 504 -3.03 -2.46 14.54
N MET A 505 -2.13 -1.54 14.85
CA MET A 505 -2.29 -0.57 15.94
C MET A 505 -1.58 0.73 15.55
N ILE A 506 -2.21 1.86 15.82
CA ILE A 506 -1.57 3.18 15.77
C ILE A 506 -1.39 3.68 17.19
N ASP A 507 -0.17 4.06 17.54
CA ASP A 507 0.16 4.62 18.84
C ASP A 507 -0.66 5.89 19.13
N ALA A 508 -1.12 6.01 20.37
CA ALA A 508 -1.86 7.18 20.82
C ALA A 508 -0.89 8.34 21.15
N GLY A 509 -1.02 9.46 20.45
CA GLY A 509 -0.34 10.71 20.74
C GLY A 509 -0.92 11.43 21.97
N SER A 510 -0.41 12.61 22.24
CA SER A 510 -0.79 13.38 23.46
C SER A 510 -2.26 13.80 23.44
N VAL A 511 -2.80 14.21 22.29
CA VAL A 511 -4.21 14.63 22.16
C VAL A 511 -5.13 13.42 22.22
N THR A 512 -4.80 12.31 21.56
CA THR A 512 -5.56 11.05 21.65
C THR A 512 -5.69 10.58 23.10
N LYS A 513 -4.60 10.57 23.86
CA LYS A 513 -4.61 10.25 25.30
C LYS A 513 -5.48 11.22 26.09
N ALA A 514 -5.36 12.52 25.82
CA ALA A 514 -6.18 13.54 26.49
C ALA A 514 -7.68 13.38 26.19
N ILE A 515 -8.07 12.96 24.99
CA ILE A 515 -9.46 12.66 24.63
C ILE A 515 -9.94 11.43 25.41
N ILE A 516 -9.16 10.34 25.43
CA ILE A 516 -9.50 9.11 26.18
C ILE A 516 -9.67 9.42 27.69
N ASP A 517 -8.80 10.24 28.26
CA ASP A 517 -8.87 10.66 29.67
C ASP A 517 -10.12 11.50 30.01
N LEU A 518 -10.79 12.08 29.03
CA LEU A 518 -12.06 12.78 29.20
C LEU A 518 -13.26 11.83 29.26
N ASP A 519 -13.03 10.51 29.12
CA ASP A 519 -14.00 9.41 29.18
C ASP A 519 -15.17 9.61 28.19
N PRO A 520 -14.92 9.67 26.86
CA PRO A 520 -15.96 9.69 25.85
C PRO A 520 -16.75 8.37 25.85
N VAL A 521 -18.03 8.41 25.47
CA VAL A 521 -18.84 7.20 25.29
C VAL A 521 -18.53 6.46 24.01
N ALA A 522 -17.93 7.12 23.04
CA ALA A 522 -17.33 6.53 21.84
C ALA A 522 -16.20 7.45 21.30
N TYR A 523 -15.17 6.87 20.75
CA TYR A 523 -14.09 7.58 20.09
C TYR A 523 -13.58 6.81 18.89
N TRP A 524 -13.96 7.24 17.69
CA TRP A 524 -13.53 6.65 16.43
C TRP A 524 -12.37 7.46 15.86
N ARG A 525 -11.20 6.82 15.77
CA ARG A 525 -10.00 7.42 15.22
C ARG A 525 -9.95 7.36 13.69
N LEU A 526 -10.77 6.55 13.08
CA LEU A 526 -10.97 6.41 11.64
C LEU A 526 -9.69 6.12 10.84
N ASN A 527 -8.79 5.36 11.42
CA ASN A 527 -7.48 5.06 10.85
C ASN A 527 -7.39 3.66 10.21
N GLU A 528 -8.51 3.06 9.89
CA GLU A 528 -8.61 1.74 9.27
C GLU A 528 -8.15 1.77 7.80
N PHE A 529 -7.58 0.65 7.34
CA PHE A 529 -7.25 0.43 5.94
C PHE A 529 -8.46 0.07 5.06
N ILE A 530 -9.56 -0.36 5.66
CA ILE A 530 -10.74 -0.89 4.98
C ILE A 530 -11.94 -0.89 5.94
N GLY A 531 -13.16 -0.68 5.40
CA GLY A 531 -14.41 -0.90 6.12
C GLY A 531 -14.79 -2.39 6.24
N PRO A 532 -15.99 -2.70 6.75
CA PRO A 532 -17.05 -1.75 7.11
C PRO A 532 -16.98 -1.21 8.55
N VAL A 533 -16.09 -1.69 9.40
CA VAL A 533 -16.06 -1.34 10.83
C VAL A 533 -15.09 -0.18 11.09
N ALA A 534 -15.57 0.86 11.77
CA ALA A 534 -14.76 1.88 12.44
C ALA A 534 -14.69 1.52 13.92
N ALA A 535 -13.51 1.16 14.40
CA ALA A 535 -13.31 0.68 15.76
C ALA A 535 -13.41 1.79 16.78
N ASP A 536 -14.13 1.54 17.89
CA ASP A 536 -14.18 2.43 19.05
C ASP A 536 -12.90 2.26 19.90
N ALA A 537 -12.09 3.29 20.00
CA ALA A 537 -10.88 3.30 20.80
C ALA A 537 -11.13 3.36 22.33
N THR A 538 -12.39 3.43 22.78
CA THR A 538 -12.76 3.43 24.18
C THR A 538 -13.01 2.01 24.71
N LYS A 539 -13.17 1.90 26.02
CA LYS A 539 -13.58 0.65 26.69
C LYS A 539 -15.05 0.25 26.45
N HIS A 540 -15.85 1.11 25.79
CA HIS A 540 -17.30 0.89 25.62
C HIS A 540 -17.63 0.05 24.38
N HIS A 541 -16.69 -0.07 23.42
CA HIS A 541 -16.85 -0.88 22.20
C HIS A 541 -18.09 -0.51 21.37
N HIS A 542 -18.37 0.78 21.25
CA HIS A 542 -19.41 1.32 20.39
C HIS A 542 -18.89 1.48 18.95
N ASP A 543 -18.49 0.39 18.32
CA ASP A 543 -18.03 0.40 16.95
C ASP A 543 -19.08 1.01 16.01
N ALA A 544 -18.63 1.74 15.00
CA ALA A 544 -19.49 2.30 13.96
C ALA A 544 -19.31 1.55 12.64
N THR A 545 -20.22 1.76 11.70
CA THR A 545 -20.22 1.07 10.42
C THR A 545 -20.11 2.07 9.28
N TYR A 546 -19.08 1.90 8.44
CA TYR A 546 -18.98 2.61 7.18
C TYR A 546 -20.00 2.06 6.17
N GLU A 547 -20.78 2.95 5.58
CA GLU A 547 -21.50 2.69 4.33
C GLU A 547 -20.60 2.88 3.12
N GLY A 548 -20.97 2.40 1.93
CA GLY A 548 -20.16 2.54 0.72
C GLY A 548 -19.85 4.01 0.36
N GLY A 549 -18.81 4.22 -0.45
CA GLY A 549 -18.39 5.56 -0.86
C GLY A 549 -17.39 6.20 0.12
N VAL A 550 -16.36 5.46 0.55
CA VAL A 550 -15.30 5.93 1.44
C VAL A 550 -13.95 5.45 0.92
N ALA A 551 -13.01 6.37 0.75
CA ALA A 551 -11.59 6.08 0.52
C ALA A 551 -10.86 6.08 1.86
N PHE A 552 -9.96 5.11 2.06
CA PHE A 552 -9.35 4.88 3.36
C PHE A 552 -7.89 5.33 3.42
N TYR A 553 -7.44 5.60 4.65
CA TYR A 553 -6.03 5.68 5.01
C TYR A 553 -5.28 6.88 4.45
N LEU A 554 -5.96 7.98 4.10
CA LEU A 554 -5.32 9.24 3.71
C LEU A 554 -4.73 9.95 4.94
N GLU A 555 -3.96 11.01 4.71
CA GLU A 555 -3.37 11.80 5.80
C GLU A 555 -4.46 12.52 6.62
N GLY A 556 -4.43 12.32 7.94
CA GLY A 556 -5.28 12.95 8.93
C GLY A 556 -4.71 14.26 9.49
N PRO A 557 -5.39 14.91 10.45
CA PRO A 557 -4.93 16.15 11.06
C PRO A 557 -3.75 15.91 12.01
N HIS A 558 -2.82 16.88 12.09
CA HIS A 558 -1.82 17.04 13.15
C HIS A 558 -1.16 15.74 13.65
N SER A 559 -0.55 14.95 12.76
CA SER A 559 0.01 13.62 13.06
C SER A 559 0.80 13.56 14.37
N ALA A 560 1.70 14.50 14.63
CA ALA A 560 2.50 14.53 15.86
C ALA A 560 1.69 14.69 17.17
N LYS A 561 0.44 15.15 17.11
CA LYS A 561 -0.45 15.28 18.28
C LYS A 561 -1.29 14.03 18.49
N PHE A 562 -1.73 13.38 17.42
CA PHE A 562 -2.60 12.22 17.46
C PHE A 562 -1.85 10.88 17.44
N CYS A 563 -0.69 10.82 16.79
CA CYS A 563 0.20 9.66 16.73
C CYS A 563 1.58 10.00 17.24
N THR A 564 2.35 9.03 17.76
CA THR A 564 3.71 9.29 18.26
C THR A 564 4.77 9.13 17.18
N ASN A 565 4.68 8.11 16.36
CA ASN A 565 5.73 7.72 15.41
C ASN A 565 5.23 7.52 13.98
N GLU A 566 3.95 7.75 13.73
CA GLU A 566 3.31 7.49 12.45
C GLU A 566 2.50 8.69 11.97
N VAL A 567 2.12 8.66 10.70
CA VAL A 567 1.19 9.63 10.12
C VAL A 567 -0.21 9.31 10.62
N ASN A 568 -0.94 10.29 11.16
CA ASN A 568 -2.36 10.15 11.46
C ASN A 568 -3.14 9.88 10.17
N ARG A 569 -4.10 8.97 10.21
CA ARG A 569 -4.81 8.50 9.01
C ARG A 569 -6.31 8.75 9.13
N ALA A 570 -6.89 9.18 8.03
CA ALA A 570 -8.30 9.56 7.94
C ALA A 570 -8.95 9.00 6.68
N PRO A 571 -10.26 8.68 6.69
CA PRO A 571 -11.02 8.39 5.48
C PRO A 571 -11.41 9.69 4.74
N HIS A 572 -11.55 9.59 3.41
CA HIS A 572 -12.21 10.58 2.58
C HIS A 572 -13.58 10.04 2.18
N PHE A 573 -14.63 10.74 2.56
CA PHE A 573 -16.01 10.42 2.20
C PHE A 573 -16.29 10.85 0.76
N VAL A 574 -16.76 9.94 -0.04
CA VAL A 574 -17.10 10.10 -1.47
C VAL A 574 -18.61 9.91 -1.61
N GLY A 575 -19.36 10.69 -0.83
CA GLY A 575 -20.81 10.54 -0.70
C GLY A 575 -21.26 9.41 0.21
N GLY A 576 -20.33 8.68 0.84
CA GLY A 576 -20.62 7.66 1.86
C GLY A 576 -20.88 8.23 3.25
N ARG A 577 -21.17 7.37 4.22
CA ARG A 577 -21.42 7.73 5.62
C ARG A 577 -20.80 6.73 6.59
N LEU A 578 -20.56 7.21 7.81
CA LEU A 578 -20.32 6.38 8.98
C LEU A 578 -21.60 6.41 9.86
N CYS A 579 -22.11 5.26 10.21
CA CYS A 579 -23.34 5.11 10.98
C CYS A 579 -23.07 4.50 12.35
N SER A 580 -23.68 5.06 13.41
CA SER A 580 -23.63 4.52 14.76
C SER A 580 -24.99 4.66 15.44
N SER A 581 -25.28 3.78 16.39
CA SER A 581 -26.46 3.87 17.25
C SER A 581 -26.03 4.07 18.69
N MET A 582 -26.30 5.27 19.22
CA MET A 582 -25.90 5.69 20.56
C MET A 582 -27.09 5.62 21.53
N THR A 583 -27.47 4.39 21.90
CA THR A 583 -28.52 4.19 22.92
C THR A 583 -28.09 4.73 24.29
N GLY A 584 -28.91 5.55 24.91
CA GLY A 584 -28.59 6.19 26.20
C GLY A 584 -27.95 7.56 26.10
N LEU A 585 -27.64 8.05 24.88
CA LEU A 585 -27.22 9.42 24.68
C LEU A 585 -28.43 10.35 24.86
N GLY A 586 -28.46 11.12 25.98
CA GLY A 586 -29.54 12.03 26.29
C GLY A 586 -29.53 13.32 25.48
N GLU A 587 -30.15 14.36 26.05
CA GLU A 587 -30.24 15.72 25.47
C GLU A 587 -29.01 16.59 25.83
N ASN A 588 -28.17 16.11 26.77
CA ASN A 588 -26.92 16.76 27.14
C ASN A 588 -25.77 15.94 26.58
N TYR A 589 -25.10 16.42 25.53
CA TYR A 589 -24.02 15.70 24.92
C TYR A 589 -23.05 16.65 24.21
N SER A 590 -21.88 16.16 23.86
CA SER A 590 -20.92 16.86 23.02
C SER A 590 -20.37 15.93 21.96
N VAL A 591 -20.14 16.46 20.75
CA VAL A 591 -19.48 15.75 19.64
C VAL A 591 -18.33 16.60 19.14
N SER A 592 -17.14 16.05 19.20
CA SER A 592 -15.89 16.64 18.70
C SER A 592 -15.43 15.87 17.48
N MET A 593 -15.02 16.56 16.44
CA MET A 593 -14.48 15.95 15.22
C MET A 593 -13.57 16.90 14.45
N TRP A 594 -12.71 16.36 13.63
CA TRP A 594 -11.96 17.11 12.62
C TRP A 594 -12.60 16.91 11.26
N ILE A 595 -12.74 17.98 10.51
CA ILE A 595 -13.27 17.98 9.14
C ILE A 595 -12.29 18.63 8.18
N TRP A 596 -12.27 18.14 6.93
CA TRP A 596 -11.50 18.68 5.82
C TRP A 596 -12.42 18.76 4.61
N ASN A 597 -12.81 19.99 4.22
CA ASN A 597 -13.77 20.20 3.13
C ASN A 597 -13.12 19.98 1.77
N GLY A 598 -13.60 19.00 1.01
CA GLY A 598 -13.12 18.72 -0.36
C GLY A 598 -13.85 19.50 -1.44
N MET A 599 -15.12 19.88 -1.21
CA MET A 599 -15.92 20.61 -2.20
C MET A 599 -15.51 22.08 -2.27
N PRO A 600 -15.50 22.69 -3.47
CA PRO A 600 -15.57 24.15 -3.58
C PRO A 600 -16.82 24.67 -2.85
N ASN A 601 -16.69 25.78 -2.14
CA ASN A 601 -17.79 26.30 -1.30
C ASN A 601 -19.04 26.67 -2.09
N ASP A 602 -18.92 26.97 -3.39
CA ASP A 602 -19.98 27.26 -4.33
C ASP A 602 -20.24 26.12 -5.34
N GLY A 603 -19.65 24.96 -5.14
CA GLY A 603 -19.68 23.84 -6.09
C GLY A 603 -21.06 23.22 -6.28
N ARG A 604 -21.93 23.25 -5.26
CA ARG A 604 -23.32 22.78 -5.29
C ARG A 604 -24.19 23.62 -4.36
N ASP A 605 -25.50 23.38 -4.37
CA ASP A 605 -26.47 24.22 -3.63
C ASP A 605 -26.24 24.17 -2.11
N PHE A 606 -25.88 23.02 -1.58
CA PHE A 606 -25.38 22.84 -0.21
C PHE A 606 -24.05 22.06 -0.27
N SER A 607 -22.99 22.58 0.34
CA SER A 607 -21.63 22.00 0.17
C SER A 607 -21.52 20.60 0.75
N GLY A 608 -22.08 20.32 1.93
CA GLY A 608 -22.20 18.96 2.43
C GLY A 608 -22.55 18.86 3.91
N TRP A 609 -23.30 17.85 4.26
CA TRP A 609 -23.61 17.46 5.63
C TRP A 609 -22.53 16.50 6.12
N PHE A 610 -21.89 16.79 7.27
CA PHE A 610 -20.88 15.94 7.87
C PHE A 610 -21.30 15.32 9.21
N TYR A 611 -22.40 15.76 9.78
CA TYR A 611 -22.98 15.20 10.99
C TYR A 611 -24.51 15.23 10.94
N SER A 612 -25.13 14.18 11.42
CA SER A 612 -26.57 14.10 11.57
C SER A 612 -26.93 13.23 12.79
N ARG A 613 -27.94 13.64 13.54
CA ARG A 613 -28.59 12.84 14.59
C ARG A 613 -30.08 12.81 14.32
N ASP A 614 -30.60 11.68 13.82
CA ASP A 614 -31.99 11.61 13.35
C ASP A 614 -32.47 10.14 13.24
N HIS A 615 -33.58 9.91 12.55
CA HIS A 615 -34.03 8.59 12.11
C HIS A 615 -33.12 8.01 11.02
N ASN A 616 -33.09 6.70 10.92
CA ASN A 616 -32.59 6.03 9.73
C ASN A 616 -33.47 6.35 8.51
N HIS A 617 -32.83 6.81 7.43
CA HIS A 617 -33.45 7.04 6.13
C HIS A 617 -34.57 8.10 6.09
N GLY A 618 -34.47 9.14 6.91
CA GLY A 618 -35.44 10.21 6.87
C GLY A 618 -35.05 11.46 7.66
N LEU A 619 -35.84 12.51 7.51
CA LEU A 619 -35.73 13.74 8.30
C LEU A 619 -36.93 13.87 9.24
N SER A 620 -36.66 14.19 10.50
CA SER A 620 -37.68 14.44 11.52
C SER A 620 -37.65 15.90 11.97
N THR A 621 -38.75 16.33 12.60
CA THR A 621 -38.88 17.70 13.13
C THR A 621 -37.95 17.96 14.33
N ASP A 622 -37.43 16.91 14.96
CA ASP A 622 -36.48 16.95 16.08
C ASP A 622 -35.08 16.43 15.67
N GLY A 623 -34.81 16.23 14.36
CA GLY A 623 -33.49 15.89 13.82
C GLY A 623 -32.53 17.07 13.91
N GLU A 624 -31.25 16.76 14.09
CA GLU A 624 -30.15 17.72 14.19
C GLU A 624 -29.07 17.40 13.18
N HIS A 625 -28.68 18.41 12.38
CA HIS A 625 -27.70 18.22 11.30
C HIS A 625 -26.70 19.36 11.33
N LEU A 626 -25.43 19.03 11.00
CA LEU A 626 -24.36 20.01 10.89
C LEU A 626 -23.62 19.80 9.57
N GLY A 627 -23.39 20.87 8.82
CA GLY A 627 -22.77 20.84 7.53
C GLY A 627 -22.11 22.16 7.15
N VAL A 628 -21.72 22.28 5.89
CA VAL A 628 -21.19 23.50 5.30
C VAL A 628 -22.14 23.95 4.20
N GLY A 629 -22.55 25.24 4.26
CA GLY A 629 -23.43 25.85 3.28
C GLY A 629 -22.76 25.94 1.90
N GLY A 630 -23.58 25.93 0.87
CA GLY A 630 -23.16 26.00 -0.50
C GLY A 630 -23.70 27.21 -1.24
N ARG A 631 -23.76 27.14 -2.56
CA ARG A 631 -24.15 28.24 -3.44
C ARG A 631 -25.49 28.91 -3.09
N SER A 632 -26.45 28.11 -2.63
CA SER A 632 -27.81 28.60 -2.35
C SER A 632 -28.02 29.09 -0.92
N VAL A 633 -27.21 28.61 0.05
CA VAL A 633 -27.42 28.88 1.49
C VAL A 633 -26.07 29.01 2.19
N HIS A 634 -25.78 30.21 2.74
CA HIS A 634 -24.65 30.48 3.63
C HIS A 634 -23.30 29.95 3.13
N THR A 635 -22.94 30.27 1.89
CA THR A 635 -21.77 29.79 1.18
C THR A 635 -20.53 29.70 2.06
N GLY A 636 -19.98 28.47 2.18
CA GLY A 636 -18.74 28.19 2.89
C GLY A 636 -18.80 28.28 4.41
N ARG A 637 -19.96 28.55 5.04
CA ARG A 637 -20.08 28.67 6.49
C ARG A 637 -20.67 27.42 7.11
N LEU A 638 -20.35 27.18 8.39
CA LEU A 638 -21.05 26.15 9.15
C LEU A 638 -22.55 26.42 9.18
N VAL A 639 -23.35 25.39 9.03
CA VAL A 639 -24.83 25.45 9.10
C VAL A 639 -25.29 24.37 10.08
N PHE A 640 -25.96 24.79 11.15
CA PHE A 640 -26.68 23.90 12.04
C PHE A 640 -28.16 23.95 11.71
N GLN A 641 -28.77 22.80 11.36
CA GLN A 641 -30.18 22.65 11.06
C GLN A 641 -30.83 21.79 12.15
N ALA A 642 -31.97 22.24 12.67
CA ALA A 642 -32.81 21.46 13.56
C ALA A 642 -34.28 21.63 13.14
N GLY A 643 -34.95 20.54 12.81
CA GLY A 643 -36.27 20.58 12.17
C GLY A 643 -36.26 21.41 10.89
N SER A 644 -37.16 22.39 10.77
CA SER A 644 -37.27 23.30 9.66
C SER A 644 -36.38 24.56 9.77
N GLY A 645 -35.73 24.78 10.92
CA GLY A 645 -34.90 25.96 11.17
C GLY A 645 -33.41 25.70 10.94
N SER A 646 -32.71 26.68 10.35
CA SER A 646 -31.26 26.61 10.20
C SER A 646 -30.59 27.89 10.69
N VAL A 647 -29.39 27.78 11.25
CA VAL A 647 -28.55 28.89 11.72
C VAL A 647 -27.16 28.71 11.16
N ALA A 648 -26.58 29.78 10.63
CA ALA A 648 -25.23 29.77 10.08
C ALA A 648 -24.21 30.36 11.03
N GLY A 649 -22.98 29.86 10.93
CA GLY A 649 -21.78 30.40 11.54
C GLY A 649 -21.33 31.71 10.88
N LYS A 650 -20.29 32.31 11.46
CA LYS A 650 -19.74 33.60 11.04
C LYS A 650 -18.56 33.44 10.09
N SER A 651 -17.70 32.44 10.35
CA SER A 651 -16.46 32.20 9.65
C SER A 651 -16.65 31.25 8.48
N GLU A 652 -15.82 31.42 7.44
CA GLU A 652 -15.74 30.50 6.32
C GLU A 652 -14.94 29.25 6.72
N VAL A 653 -15.39 28.07 6.29
CA VAL A 653 -14.67 26.80 6.35
C VAL A 653 -13.82 26.68 5.10
N PRO A 654 -12.49 26.85 5.20
CA PRO A 654 -11.64 26.79 4.02
C PRO A 654 -11.60 25.39 3.42
N ARG A 655 -11.50 25.32 2.11
CA ARG A 655 -11.31 24.07 1.37
C ARG A 655 -9.91 23.52 1.63
N TRP A 656 -9.81 22.18 1.68
CA TRP A 656 -8.55 21.43 1.82
C TRP A 656 -7.70 21.81 3.04
N THR A 657 -8.39 22.19 4.11
CA THR A 657 -7.73 22.54 5.38
C THR A 657 -8.46 21.89 6.52
N TRP A 658 -7.73 21.23 7.40
CA TRP A 658 -8.28 20.60 8.59
C TRP A 658 -8.82 21.65 9.57
N GLN A 659 -10.06 21.46 9.99
CA GLN A 659 -10.78 22.32 10.93
C GLN A 659 -11.36 21.47 12.06
N HIS A 660 -11.19 21.88 13.29
CA HIS A 660 -11.82 21.25 14.44
C HIS A 660 -13.22 21.79 14.66
N VAL A 661 -14.21 20.91 14.70
CA VAL A 661 -15.61 21.24 14.98
C VAL A 661 -16.06 20.58 16.27
N LEU A 662 -16.69 21.35 17.14
CA LEU A 662 -17.29 20.87 18.41
C LEU A 662 -18.73 21.31 18.51
N LEU A 663 -19.65 20.36 18.59
CA LEU A 663 -21.06 20.58 18.95
C LEU A 663 -21.26 20.28 20.44
N ILE A 664 -21.86 21.23 21.18
CA ILE A 664 -22.29 21.04 22.56
C ILE A 664 -23.81 21.23 22.63
N ARG A 665 -24.52 20.23 23.09
CA ARG A 665 -25.94 20.27 23.38
C ARG A 665 -26.18 20.35 24.88
N ASP A 666 -27.04 21.30 25.29
CA ASP A 666 -27.53 21.49 26.64
C ASP A 666 -29.04 21.63 26.56
N ARG A 667 -29.74 20.48 26.60
CA ARG A 667 -31.22 20.38 26.47
C ARG A 667 -31.81 21.39 25.45
N ASP A 668 -31.90 22.64 25.85
CA ASP A 668 -32.57 23.72 25.11
C ASP A 668 -31.61 24.55 24.25
N THR A 669 -30.28 24.31 24.35
CA THR A 669 -29.28 25.11 23.65
C THR A 669 -28.33 24.23 22.84
N ALA A 670 -27.98 24.65 21.62
CA ALA A 670 -26.90 24.10 20.82
C ALA A 670 -25.85 25.16 20.60
N ARG A 671 -24.58 24.81 20.86
CA ARG A 671 -23.40 25.65 20.58
C ARG A 671 -22.46 24.90 19.65
N VAL A 672 -22.09 25.55 18.56
CA VAL A 672 -21.11 25.00 17.62
C VAL A 672 -19.87 25.88 17.61
N TYR A 673 -18.73 25.25 17.80
CA TYR A 673 -17.41 25.89 17.79
C TYR A 673 -16.63 25.43 16.55
N LEU A 674 -15.90 26.38 15.94
CA LEU A 674 -14.91 26.13 14.89
C LEU A 674 -13.54 26.54 15.45
N ASN A 675 -12.59 25.61 15.52
CA ASN A 675 -11.25 25.83 16.08
C ASN A 675 -11.27 26.51 17.47
N GLY A 676 -12.24 26.12 18.31
CA GLY A 676 -12.41 26.64 19.66
C GLY A 676 -13.14 28.00 19.75
N ILE A 677 -13.56 28.59 18.62
CA ILE A 677 -14.32 29.86 18.56
C ILE A 677 -15.79 29.53 18.39
N LEU A 678 -16.66 30.19 19.20
CA LEU A 678 -18.11 30.01 19.12
C LEU A 678 -18.68 30.66 17.85
N GLU A 679 -19.17 29.83 16.95
CA GLU A 679 -19.74 30.22 15.67
C GLU A 679 -21.27 30.32 15.69
N ILE A 680 -21.93 29.34 16.32
CA ILE A 680 -23.38 29.23 16.38
C ILE A 680 -23.81 29.03 17.82
N GLU A 681 -24.82 29.78 18.27
CA GLU A 681 -25.61 29.50 19.45
C GLU A 681 -27.09 29.63 19.12
N THR A 682 -27.88 28.59 19.39
CA THR A 682 -29.30 28.52 19.04
C THR A 682 -30.06 27.65 20.02
N LYS A 683 -31.42 27.71 19.98
CA LYS A 683 -32.32 26.93 20.82
C LYS A 683 -33.19 25.99 19.97
N PRO A 684 -32.63 24.86 19.51
CA PRO A 684 -33.37 23.89 18.72
C PRO A 684 -34.36 23.11 19.61
N ALA A 685 -35.34 22.43 18.98
CA ALA A 685 -36.16 21.44 19.62
C ALA A 685 -35.33 20.36 20.31
N ARG A 686 -35.89 19.75 21.36
CA ARG A 686 -35.27 18.60 22.02
C ARG A 686 -35.32 17.39 21.10
N SER A 687 -34.25 16.58 21.10
CA SER A 687 -34.16 15.37 20.30
C SER A 687 -33.86 14.16 21.20
N SER A 688 -34.61 13.10 21.01
CA SER A 688 -34.41 11.80 21.67
C SER A 688 -33.80 10.75 20.68
N ARG A 689 -33.38 11.16 19.52
CA ARG A 689 -32.84 10.27 18.47
C ARG A 689 -31.55 9.60 18.92
N THR A 690 -31.38 8.34 18.51
CA THR A 690 -30.22 7.54 18.87
C THR A 690 -29.29 7.28 17.71
N SER A 691 -29.76 7.36 16.45
CA SER A 691 -28.94 7.14 15.29
C SER A 691 -28.10 8.39 14.98
N MET A 692 -26.82 8.19 14.76
CA MET A 692 -25.84 9.22 14.40
C MET A 692 -25.18 8.85 13.08
N PHE A 693 -24.98 9.84 12.23
CA PHE A 693 -24.34 9.72 10.94
C PHE A 693 -23.23 10.74 10.84
N PHE A 694 -22.06 10.31 10.33
CA PHE A 694 -20.94 11.18 10.03
C PHE A 694 -20.58 11.01 8.55
N GLY A 695 -20.20 12.09 7.88
CA GLY A 695 -19.99 12.09 6.42
C GLY A 695 -21.28 12.22 5.61
N GLY A 696 -22.44 12.34 6.25
CA GLY A 696 -23.71 12.51 5.58
C GLY A 696 -24.87 12.81 6.51
N ARG A 697 -26.02 13.11 5.90
CA ARG A 697 -27.28 13.32 6.60
C ARG A 697 -28.08 12.01 6.66
N SER A 698 -29.05 11.93 7.56
CA SER A 698 -29.88 10.75 7.78
C SER A 698 -30.68 10.31 6.54
N ASP A 699 -31.09 11.24 5.68
CA ASP A 699 -31.80 10.97 4.42
C ASP A 699 -30.86 10.65 3.23
N ASN A 700 -29.56 10.65 3.45
CA ASN A 700 -28.52 10.41 2.44
C ASN A 700 -28.44 11.48 1.34
N GLU A 701 -28.92 12.71 1.61
CA GLU A 701 -28.90 13.83 0.68
C GLU A 701 -27.74 14.80 0.97
N SER A 702 -27.09 15.28 -0.07
CA SER A 702 -25.97 16.24 0.04
C SER A 702 -24.89 15.82 1.05
N ASN A 703 -24.49 14.56 0.99
CA ASN A 703 -23.45 14.04 1.86
C ASN A 703 -22.11 14.73 1.67
N TRP A 704 -21.26 14.59 2.65
CA TRP A 704 -19.92 15.15 2.69
C TRP A 704 -19.02 14.61 1.57
N GLU A 705 -18.26 15.49 1.01
CA GLU A 705 -17.23 15.21 0.02
C GLU A 705 -15.91 15.75 0.59
N GLY A 706 -15.26 14.96 1.40
CA GLY A 706 -14.07 15.37 2.14
C GLY A 706 -13.71 14.42 3.25
N ARG A 707 -12.74 14.79 4.10
CA ARG A 707 -12.26 13.92 5.18
C ARG A 707 -12.92 14.29 6.50
N ILE A 708 -13.12 13.29 7.35
CA ILE A 708 -13.50 13.44 8.75
C ILE A 708 -12.59 12.53 9.56
N ASP A 709 -12.22 12.99 10.77
CA ASP A 709 -11.29 12.24 11.60
C ASP A 709 -11.52 12.51 13.09
N GLU A 710 -10.98 11.62 13.96
CA GLU A 710 -10.89 11.80 15.39
C GLU A 710 -12.25 12.19 16.03
N ILE A 711 -13.29 11.40 15.76
CA ILE A 711 -14.66 11.67 16.25
C ILE A 711 -14.81 11.16 17.66
N ALA A 712 -15.07 12.06 18.63
CA ALA A 712 -15.33 11.73 20.02
C ALA A 712 -16.74 12.19 20.46
N VAL A 713 -17.51 11.30 21.07
CA VAL A 713 -18.87 11.56 21.56
C VAL A 713 -18.88 11.46 23.09
N PHE A 714 -19.46 12.47 23.74
CA PHE A 714 -19.58 12.54 25.21
C PHE A 714 -21.05 12.66 25.58
N ASN A 715 -21.52 11.92 26.60
CA ASN A 715 -22.88 12.00 27.13
C ASN A 715 -23.08 13.15 28.13
N ARG A 716 -22.28 14.19 28.00
CA ARG A 716 -22.30 15.39 28.84
C ARG A 716 -21.81 16.60 28.04
N GLN A 717 -22.03 17.77 28.58
CA GLN A 717 -21.41 18.98 28.09
C GLN A 717 -19.91 19.02 28.46
N LEU A 718 -19.07 19.37 27.51
CA LEU A 718 -17.66 19.66 27.78
C LEU A 718 -17.49 21.07 28.35
N ARG A 719 -16.65 21.18 29.39
CA ARG A 719 -16.29 22.44 30.01
C ARG A 719 -15.21 23.15 29.21
N LYS A 720 -15.09 24.48 29.32
CA LYS A 720 -14.11 25.30 28.61
C LYS A 720 -12.66 24.77 28.72
N ALA A 721 -12.26 24.31 29.91
CA ALA A 721 -10.92 23.74 30.11
C ALA A 721 -10.73 22.39 29.39
N GLU A 722 -11.79 21.62 29.19
CA GLU A 722 -11.76 20.33 28.48
C GLU A 722 -11.72 20.55 26.96
N ILE A 723 -12.42 21.56 26.45
CA ILE A 723 -12.37 21.94 25.03
C ILE A 723 -10.93 22.25 24.57
N ALA A 724 -10.15 22.91 25.42
CA ALA A 724 -8.76 23.22 25.13
C ALA A 724 -7.87 21.96 24.96
N ARG A 725 -8.28 20.80 25.50
CA ARG A 725 -7.55 19.53 25.42
C ARG A 725 -7.81 18.75 24.12
N LEU A 726 -8.82 19.15 23.34
CA LEU A 726 -9.21 18.47 22.10
C LEU A 726 -8.30 18.77 20.89
N GLY A 727 -7.21 19.52 21.10
CA GLY A 727 -6.21 19.79 20.08
C GLY A 727 -6.59 20.85 19.06
N ALA A 728 -7.64 21.66 19.33
CA ALA A 728 -8.14 22.70 18.42
C ALA A 728 -7.15 23.87 18.16
N LYS A 729 -6.01 23.90 18.82
CA LYS A 729 -4.94 24.91 18.66
C LYS A 729 -3.59 24.28 18.41
#